data_dd588b10571fc365ffe2707b4333f003
#
_entry.id   dd588b10571fc365ffe2707b4333f003
#
_cell.length_a   1.000
_cell.length_b   1.000
_cell.length_c   1.000
_cell.angle_alpha   90.00
_cell.angle_beta   90.00
_cell.angle_gamma   90.00
#
_symmetry.space_group_name_H-M   'P 1'
#
loop_
_entity.id
_entity.type
_entity.pdbx_description
1 polymer ?
#
loop_
_entity_poly.entity_id
_entity_poly.type
_entity_poly.pdbx_seq_one_letter_code
_entity_poly.pdbx_strand_id
1 'polypeptide(L)'
;MLFHRIRRISAGCCSPASARDLSERETMPLTYRRALNPGFAVSIAIALLTACLNGQTTDQSATNADGAASQAQISISITQPTYGFNVLPGSQRRIFATVTNGKTNAVAWSVTGGGTLSSNTGNWVDVTAPETGSACRIQGETTYTVTSAIQLVLTARSEENPSQASSITINVCKPAVEVHVVPFYTTLYAGQKADVQAFVWGAANRNVTWAITAQPNKGDGTLADTVNEDTAFSATAPGRYTLTATSVADGSKKETAIIYVTGHPMPYQVTPSKTIPVDCTVDPALSGKTYEVGPQQRYKTIQSVPWESLTAGSTVRIHNEDTTGSSPTTYHEYFQMTTHAKRDQPVRVCGVPDSQGNLPVVDADNATGRSTVSKYAAGYTMVGIGTSGWAGSYKENWSGSQDLILEGIKIQNAKPPYAFTSPAGAAGTPWIGAAACVRQFAGLDTVVRGIDAYNCGNGFFADFNSGQGFAAIANSLYEGNHLHSSGVTGSASFHQFYVQGWNEVIQFNIIDEYQVGARGSNFKGRGFPEVIRYNHFGDGALRQLDLVDIEDAYHYTIFEGNLDGGARSYHALYPADQYTADLLAAAVEAHHADYVYGNTFVNSTSMFVMHYSTDHGFLEDDRLGTLWFYNNSFYEQAMKSNGWFLFDTSGGGGGGNNFREIEWPQIQVLNNVIWMDAPTTPNFYWNVLTTQFTSFGKNAINAGWGTGSFAGGAKTGWSANVSPHAYQGASNSAGTKGISNLMPVATPPFDLATFLPHSVLAGAGSPLPDDWPRLPVRFEYGPSAIVKVRKQPRTIGAME
;
A
#
# COMPACT_ATOMS: atom_id res chain seq x y z
N MET A 1 37.64 -15.59 -17.35
CA MET A 1 38.94 -14.99 -17.06
C MET A 1 39.08 -13.52 -17.48
N LEU A 2 38.02 -12.75 -17.61
CA LEU A 2 38.10 -11.33 -18.01
C LEU A 2 37.48 -10.39 -16.95
N PHE A 3 36.83 -10.89 -15.93
CA PHE A 3 36.21 -10.06 -14.87
C PHE A 3 37.11 -9.79 -13.64
N HIS A 4 38.35 -10.25 -13.63
CA HIS A 4 39.24 -10.13 -12.48
C HIS A 4 40.32 -9.01 -12.61
N ARG A 5 40.28 -8.20 -13.69
CA ARG A 5 41.33 -7.15 -13.93
C ARG A 5 40.85 -5.69 -13.81
N ILE A 6 39.60 -5.43 -13.51
CA ILE A 6 39.07 -4.05 -13.40
C ILE A 6 39.01 -3.55 -11.92
N ARG A 7 39.39 -4.37 -10.93
CA ARG A 7 39.40 -3.99 -9.50
C ARG A 7 40.73 -3.45 -8.96
N ARG A 8 41.64 -2.99 -9.80
CA ARG A 8 42.96 -2.53 -9.32
C ARG A 8 43.35 -1.11 -9.66
N ILE A 9 42.45 -0.19 -9.94
CA ILE A 9 42.81 1.21 -10.24
C ILE A 9 42.05 2.23 -9.35
N SER A 10 41.55 1.86 -8.23
CA SER A 10 41.02 2.84 -7.26
C SER A 10 41.33 2.48 -5.82
N ALA A 11 42.61 2.22 -5.53
CA ALA A 11 43.07 2.12 -4.15
C ALA A 11 44.28 3.06 -3.95
N GLY A 12 43.99 4.27 -3.54
CA GLY A 12 44.98 5.24 -3.13
C GLY A 12 44.33 6.38 -2.37
N CYS A 13 44.44 6.29 -1.07
CA CYS A 13 44.32 7.27 -0.01
C CYS A 13 43.21 7.05 1.01
N CYS A 14 43.76 6.78 2.21
CA CYS A 14 43.20 6.96 3.56
C CYS A 14 42.65 5.75 4.30
N SER A 15 43.40 5.44 5.27
CA SER A 15 43.55 4.51 6.39
C SER A 15 42.28 4.03 7.14
N PRO A 16 42.36 2.93 7.92
CA PRO A 16 41.24 2.01 8.13
C PRO A 16 40.63 2.12 9.53
N ALA A 17 39.34 1.90 9.60
CA ALA A 17 38.70 1.45 10.83
C ALA A 17 37.55 0.51 10.53
N SER A 18 37.76 -0.71 11.03
CA SER A 18 36.76 -1.75 11.30
C SER A 18 35.86 -2.27 10.16
N ALA A 19 36.43 -3.22 9.43
CA ALA A 19 35.66 -4.23 8.71
C ALA A 19 35.19 -5.30 9.72
N ARG A 20 33.92 -5.38 9.97
CA ARG A 20 33.21 -6.62 10.36
C ARG A 20 31.81 -6.56 9.83
N ASP A 21 31.40 -7.68 9.25
CA ASP A 21 30.07 -8.07 8.79
C ASP A 21 29.57 -7.50 7.44
N LEU A 22 30.07 -8.15 6.40
CA LEU A 22 29.38 -8.28 5.11
C LEU A 22 29.74 -9.64 4.51
N SER A 23 29.11 -10.67 5.01
CA SER A 23 29.05 -11.96 4.34
C SER A 23 27.73 -12.62 4.69
N GLU A 24 26.79 -12.51 3.79
CA GLU A 24 25.81 -13.53 3.43
C GLU A 24 24.83 -12.92 2.45
N ARG A 25 25.19 -12.92 1.18
CA ARG A 25 24.22 -12.91 0.10
C ARG A 25 23.87 -14.38 -0.15
N GLU A 26 22.74 -14.81 0.36
CA GLU A 26 22.15 -16.03 -0.14
C GLU A 26 21.71 -15.82 -1.59
N THR A 27 22.45 -16.47 -2.48
CA THR A 27 22.14 -16.54 -3.90
C THR A 27 20.96 -17.48 -4.09
N MET A 28 19.81 -16.96 -4.47
CA MET A 28 18.77 -17.76 -5.12
C MET A 28 19.34 -18.34 -6.43
N PRO A 29 19.07 -19.58 -6.80
CA PRO A 29 19.53 -20.16 -8.05
C PRO A 29 18.76 -19.54 -9.24
N LEU A 30 19.36 -18.57 -9.90
CA LEU A 30 18.93 -18.07 -11.21
C LEU A 30 19.26 -19.13 -12.30
N THR A 31 18.32 -19.99 -12.61
CA THR A 31 18.34 -20.76 -13.84
C THR A 31 17.53 -20.04 -14.91
N TYR A 32 18.11 -19.02 -15.50
CA TYR A 32 17.71 -18.56 -16.84
C TYR A 32 18.91 -18.01 -17.59
N ARG A 33 19.54 -18.87 -18.37
CA ARG A 33 20.43 -18.41 -19.46
C ARG A 33 19.55 -18.01 -20.65
N ARG A 34 19.37 -16.72 -20.88
CA ARG A 34 19.02 -16.22 -22.22
C ARG A 34 20.30 -15.88 -22.96
N ALA A 35 20.41 -16.41 -24.14
CA ALA A 35 21.50 -16.17 -25.09
C ALA A 35 21.50 -14.66 -25.46
N LEU A 36 22.57 -13.97 -25.15
CA LEU A 36 22.83 -12.64 -25.62
C LEU A 36 23.30 -12.71 -27.08
N ASN A 37 22.64 -12.00 -27.95
CA ASN A 37 22.95 -11.85 -29.35
C ASN A 37 24.29 -11.10 -29.49
N PRO A 38 25.30 -11.59 -30.26
CA PRO A 38 26.65 -11.02 -30.30
C PRO A 38 26.79 -9.63 -30.95
N GLY A 39 25.69 -9.06 -31.46
CA GLY A 39 25.72 -7.77 -32.16
C GLY A 39 25.82 -6.52 -31.26
N PHE A 40 25.58 -6.64 -29.96
CA PHE A 40 25.51 -5.45 -29.07
C PHE A 40 26.82 -5.11 -28.35
N ALA A 41 27.81 -5.99 -28.38
CA ALA A 41 29.09 -5.79 -27.71
C ALA A 41 30.10 -4.95 -28.46
N VAL A 42 29.87 -4.69 -29.77
CA VAL A 42 30.84 -3.98 -30.63
C VAL A 42 30.63 -2.47 -30.64
N SER A 43 29.42 -1.98 -30.38
CA SER A 43 29.13 -0.54 -30.46
C SER A 43 29.59 0.25 -29.20
N ILE A 44 29.75 -0.41 -28.06
CA ILE A 44 30.17 0.27 -26.80
C ILE A 44 31.71 0.40 -26.74
N ALA A 45 32.47 -0.48 -27.45
CA ALA A 45 33.93 -0.43 -27.46
C ALA A 45 34.48 0.69 -28.35
N ILE A 46 33.72 1.17 -29.34
CA ILE A 46 34.16 2.22 -30.28
C ILE A 46 33.93 3.63 -29.68
N ALA A 47 32.94 3.81 -28.84
CA ALA A 47 32.69 5.12 -28.18
C ALA A 47 33.70 5.46 -27.07
N LEU A 48 34.37 4.45 -26.49
CA LEU A 48 35.36 4.64 -25.43
C LEU A 48 36.79 4.81 -25.95
N LEU A 49 37.08 4.47 -27.24
CA LEU A 49 38.41 4.63 -27.81
C LEU A 49 38.62 6.01 -28.44
N THR A 50 37.56 6.76 -28.73
CA THR A 50 37.67 8.10 -29.35
C THR A 50 37.95 9.21 -28.31
N ALA A 51 37.78 8.93 -27.02
CA ALA A 51 38.03 9.87 -25.94
C ALA A 51 39.48 9.89 -25.39
N CYS A 52 40.33 8.94 -25.81
CA CYS A 52 41.69 8.79 -25.30
C CYS A 52 42.83 9.18 -26.29
N LEU A 53 42.51 9.71 -27.47
CA LEU A 53 43.51 9.96 -28.50
C LEU A 53 43.79 11.45 -28.83
N ASN A 54 43.25 12.40 -28.03
CA ASN A 54 43.54 13.83 -28.25
C ASN A 54 44.27 14.45 -27.03
N GLY A 55 45.32 13.87 -26.61
CA GLY A 55 46.24 14.44 -25.60
C GLY A 55 47.67 14.40 -26.05
N GLN A 56 48.06 15.30 -26.92
CA GLN A 56 49.46 15.65 -27.12
C GLN A 56 49.70 17.15 -26.97
N THR A 57 50.53 17.43 -26.00
CA THR A 57 51.09 18.70 -25.60
C THR A 57 51.80 19.42 -26.73
N THR A 58 51.56 20.69 -26.87
CA THR A 58 52.55 21.64 -27.33
C THR A 58 52.64 22.79 -26.32
N ASP A 59 53.78 22.88 -25.77
CA ASP A 59 54.30 23.98 -24.96
C ASP A 59 54.43 25.25 -25.82
N GLN A 60 53.73 26.33 -25.47
CA GLN A 60 54.18 27.68 -25.84
C GLN A 60 53.63 28.76 -24.90
N SER A 61 54.56 29.34 -24.24
CA SER A 61 54.70 30.72 -23.71
C SER A 61 53.46 31.56 -23.38
N ALA A 62 53.50 32.01 -22.15
CA ALA A 62 52.61 32.99 -21.52
C ALA A 62 52.47 34.33 -22.30
N THR A 63 51.24 34.74 -22.51
CA THR A 63 50.87 36.16 -22.51
C THR A 63 49.59 36.33 -21.74
N ASN A 64 49.60 37.24 -20.79
CA ASN A 64 48.46 37.66 -19.99
C ASN A 64 47.28 38.09 -20.87
N ALA A 65 46.14 37.37 -20.77
CA ALA A 65 44.86 37.88 -21.13
C ALA A 65 43.90 37.57 -19.98
N ASP A 66 43.24 38.60 -19.49
CA ASP A 66 42.21 38.57 -18.46
C ASP A 66 41.23 37.42 -18.69
N GLY A 67 41.32 36.40 -17.86
CA GLY A 67 40.36 35.27 -17.85
C GLY A 67 39.06 35.76 -17.30
N ALA A 68 38.15 36.24 -18.16
CA ALA A 68 36.75 36.26 -17.83
C ALA A 68 36.31 34.78 -17.65
N ALA A 69 36.20 34.35 -16.42
CA ALA A 69 35.57 33.05 -16.09
C ALA A 69 34.24 32.99 -16.82
N SER A 70 34.12 32.09 -17.78
CA SER A 70 32.83 31.82 -18.43
C SER A 70 31.82 31.53 -17.34
N GLN A 71 30.96 32.49 -17.04
CA GLN A 71 29.86 32.26 -16.10
C GLN A 71 29.02 31.12 -16.68
N ALA A 72 28.92 30.02 -15.97
CA ALA A 72 28.11 28.91 -16.40
C ALA A 72 26.68 29.41 -16.69
N GLN A 73 26.19 29.12 -17.87
CA GLN A 73 24.90 29.61 -18.35
C GLN A 73 23.77 29.10 -17.44
N ILE A 74 22.85 29.97 -17.04
CA ILE A 74 21.64 29.60 -16.32
C ILE A 74 20.82 28.65 -17.20
N SER A 75 20.36 27.57 -16.65
CA SER A 75 19.44 26.64 -17.32
C SER A 75 18.27 26.29 -16.41
N ILE A 76 17.12 25.98 -17.02
CA ILE A 76 15.92 25.54 -16.33
C ILE A 76 15.54 24.17 -16.85
N SER A 77 15.16 23.31 -15.95
CA SER A 77 14.53 22.02 -16.26
C SER A 77 13.22 21.85 -15.49
N ILE A 78 12.22 21.32 -16.17
CA ILE A 78 11.04 20.73 -15.56
C ILE A 78 11.18 19.25 -15.84
N THR A 79 11.31 18.44 -14.79
CA THR A 79 11.41 16.98 -14.95
C THR A 79 10.04 16.42 -15.29
N GLN A 80 9.97 15.51 -16.25
CA GLN A 80 8.72 14.87 -16.64
C GLN A 80 8.89 13.35 -16.71
N PRO A 81 7.82 12.58 -16.45
CA PRO A 81 7.82 11.14 -16.66
C PRO A 81 8.14 10.76 -18.11
N THR A 82 8.70 9.58 -18.32
CA THR A 82 9.06 9.07 -19.65
C THR A 82 7.84 8.97 -20.58
N TYR A 83 6.66 8.71 -20.03
CA TYR A 83 5.38 8.62 -20.73
C TYR A 83 4.60 9.96 -20.77
N GLY A 84 5.17 11.03 -20.23
CA GLY A 84 4.55 12.35 -20.16
C GLY A 84 3.62 12.53 -18.95
N PHE A 85 3.24 13.77 -18.68
CA PHE A 85 2.25 14.09 -17.65
C PHE A 85 0.84 13.81 -18.14
N ASN A 86 0.09 13.04 -17.35
CA ASN A 86 -1.30 12.74 -17.61
C ASN A 86 -2.12 13.10 -16.38
N VAL A 87 -3.19 13.84 -16.57
CA VAL A 87 -4.06 14.33 -15.49
C VAL A 87 -5.52 14.13 -15.88
N LEU A 88 -6.38 13.98 -14.89
CA LEU A 88 -7.84 13.94 -15.09
C LEU A 88 -8.40 15.38 -15.24
N PRO A 89 -9.54 15.54 -15.92
CA PRO A 89 -10.27 16.81 -15.92
C PRO A 89 -10.58 17.28 -14.50
N GLY A 90 -10.32 18.55 -14.20
CA GLY A 90 -10.52 19.14 -12.88
C GLY A 90 -9.49 18.76 -11.82
N SER A 91 -8.56 17.85 -12.09
CA SER A 91 -7.52 17.47 -11.14
C SER A 91 -6.42 18.51 -11.04
N GLN A 92 -5.70 18.49 -9.91
CA GLN A 92 -4.60 19.39 -9.63
C GLN A 92 -3.29 18.61 -9.49
N ARG A 93 -2.21 19.16 -10.06
CA ARG A 93 -0.85 18.60 -9.98
C ARG A 93 0.14 19.65 -9.57
N ARG A 94 1.03 19.27 -8.65
CA ARG A 94 2.18 20.09 -8.29
C ARG A 94 3.37 19.75 -9.17
N ILE A 95 3.97 20.77 -9.76
CA ILE A 95 5.08 20.65 -10.69
C ILE A 95 6.20 21.57 -10.25
N PHE A 96 7.43 21.08 -10.32
CA PHE A 96 8.64 21.77 -9.90
C PHE A 96 9.53 22.12 -11.08
N ALA A 97 10.24 23.23 -10.95
CA ALA A 97 11.34 23.58 -11.84
C ALA A 97 12.65 23.71 -11.07
N THR A 98 13.72 23.24 -11.67
CA THR A 98 15.09 23.39 -11.16
C THR A 98 15.83 24.39 -11.99
N VAL A 99 16.43 25.39 -11.33
CA VAL A 99 17.33 26.37 -11.94
C VAL A 99 18.75 26.00 -11.62
N THR A 100 19.57 25.78 -12.65
CA THR A 100 20.99 25.48 -12.49
C THR A 100 21.82 26.70 -12.83
N ASN A 101 22.86 26.98 -12.08
CA ASN A 101 23.77 28.13 -12.20
C ASN A 101 23.09 29.50 -11.98
N GLY A 102 21.86 29.55 -11.50
CA GLY A 102 21.20 30.77 -11.07
C GLY A 102 21.53 31.12 -9.61
N LYS A 103 21.43 32.38 -9.24
CA LYS A 103 21.55 32.85 -7.84
C LYS A 103 20.27 32.54 -7.05
N THR A 104 19.16 32.37 -7.74
CA THR A 104 17.87 32.00 -7.15
C THR A 104 17.25 30.86 -7.94
N ASN A 105 16.39 30.08 -7.27
CA ASN A 105 15.57 29.05 -7.91
C ASN A 105 14.19 29.59 -8.35
N ALA A 106 13.99 30.90 -8.34
CA ALA A 106 12.70 31.49 -8.69
C ALA A 106 12.45 31.45 -10.20
N VAL A 107 11.27 31.00 -10.58
CA VAL A 107 10.80 31.01 -11.96
C VAL A 107 9.44 31.68 -12.06
N ALA A 108 9.18 32.26 -13.24
CA ALA A 108 7.86 32.70 -13.62
C ALA A 108 7.15 31.57 -14.38
N TRP A 109 5.93 31.25 -13.96
CA TRP A 109 5.11 30.18 -14.53
C TRP A 109 4.05 30.75 -15.46
N SER A 110 3.79 30.02 -16.52
CA SER A 110 2.64 30.27 -17.39
C SER A 110 2.07 28.94 -17.89
N VAL A 111 0.76 28.89 -18.11
CA VAL A 111 0.07 27.73 -18.68
C VAL A 111 -0.82 28.18 -19.83
N THR A 112 -0.90 27.35 -20.88
CA THR A 112 -1.87 27.50 -21.97
C THR A 112 -2.69 26.22 -22.10
N GLY A 113 -3.78 26.25 -22.87
CA GLY A 113 -4.66 25.09 -23.07
C GLY A 113 -5.83 24.99 -22.08
N GLY A 114 -6.10 26.05 -21.31
CA GLY A 114 -7.30 26.14 -20.45
C GLY A 114 -7.08 25.74 -19.00
N GLY A 115 -5.85 25.41 -18.58
CA GLY A 115 -5.52 25.16 -17.17
C GLY A 115 -5.33 26.45 -16.37
N THR A 116 -5.35 26.35 -15.05
CA THR A 116 -5.08 27.46 -14.11
C THR A 116 -3.91 27.12 -13.19
N LEU A 117 -3.27 28.16 -12.64
CA LEU A 117 -2.12 28.03 -11.76
C LEU A 117 -2.44 28.58 -10.38
N SER A 118 -1.92 27.93 -9.32
CA SER A 118 -2.01 28.42 -7.94
C SER A 118 -1.16 29.67 -7.69
N SER A 119 -0.08 29.84 -8.46
CA SER A 119 0.83 30.99 -8.45
C SER A 119 1.47 31.14 -9.82
N ASN A 120 1.92 32.33 -10.15
CA ASN A 120 2.71 32.57 -11.36
C ASN A 120 4.21 32.77 -11.08
N THR A 121 4.65 32.57 -9.84
CA THR A 121 6.06 32.70 -9.42
C THR A 121 6.41 31.62 -8.39
N GLY A 122 7.70 31.32 -8.27
CA GLY A 122 8.20 30.31 -7.32
C GLY A 122 8.85 29.14 -8.04
N ASN A 123 9.51 28.26 -7.31
CA ASN A 123 10.16 27.06 -7.88
C ASN A 123 9.20 25.88 -8.09
N TRP A 124 7.92 26.06 -7.80
CA TRP A 124 6.85 25.09 -8.02
C TRP A 124 5.53 25.79 -8.27
N VAL A 125 4.58 25.06 -8.83
CA VAL A 125 3.23 25.52 -9.07
C VAL A 125 2.24 24.37 -9.03
N ASP A 126 1.04 24.58 -8.51
CA ASP A 126 -0.07 23.66 -8.71
C ASP A 126 -0.79 24.05 -10.01
N VAL A 127 -0.86 23.08 -10.91
CA VAL A 127 -1.59 23.22 -12.17
C VAL A 127 -2.92 22.52 -12.02
N THR A 128 -4.02 23.24 -12.20
CA THR A 128 -5.36 22.64 -12.24
C THR A 128 -5.78 22.48 -13.69
N ALA A 129 -6.15 21.24 -14.05
CA ALA A 129 -6.65 20.93 -15.38
C ALA A 129 -8.05 21.50 -15.61
N PRO A 130 -8.44 21.80 -16.88
CA PRO A 130 -9.81 22.18 -17.21
C PRO A 130 -10.77 21.01 -16.91
N GLU A 131 -12.03 21.33 -16.68
CA GLU A 131 -13.11 20.34 -16.44
C GLU A 131 -13.41 19.46 -17.67
N THR A 132 -12.91 19.85 -18.83
CA THR A 132 -13.05 19.10 -20.06
C THR A 132 -11.77 18.35 -20.37
N GLY A 133 -11.89 17.06 -20.68
CA GLY A 133 -10.79 16.20 -21.12
C GLY A 133 -11.16 15.47 -22.40
N SER A 134 -10.21 14.77 -22.97
CA SER A 134 -10.43 13.88 -24.10
C SER A 134 -9.89 12.48 -23.82
N ALA A 135 -10.39 11.50 -24.57
CA ALA A 135 -9.84 10.15 -24.50
C ALA A 135 -8.33 10.18 -24.79
N CYS A 136 -7.56 9.55 -23.92
CA CYS A 136 -6.12 9.40 -24.10
C CYS A 136 -5.79 8.19 -24.97
N ARG A 137 -4.70 8.27 -25.70
CA ARG A 137 -4.21 7.20 -26.58
C ARG A 137 -2.75 6.93 -26.27
N ILE A 138 -2.38 5.68 -26.28
CA ILE A 138 -0.99 5.26 -26.21
C ILE A 138 -0.41 5.23 -27.62
N GLN A 139 0.75 5.83 -27.82
CA GLN A 139 1.47 5.84 -29.10
C GLN A 139 2.88 5.27 -28.91
N GLY A 140 3.35 4.57 -29.93
CA GLY A 140 4.70 4.00 -29.98
C GLY A 140 4.77 2.50 -29.78
N GLU A 141 5.74 1.87 -30.43
CA GLU A 141 5.98 0.41 -30.33
C GLU A 141 7.08 0.06 -29.32
N THR A 142 7.92 1.03 -29.00
CA THR A 142 9.08 0.83 -28.10
C THR A 142 9.16 1.85 -26.97
N THR A 143 8.55 3.01 -27.13
CA THR A 143 8.37 4.03 -26.10
C THR A 143 6.90 4.43 -26.12
N TYR A 144 6.17 4.02 -25.10
CA TYR A 144 4.74 4.30 -25.03
C TYR A 144 4.55 5.71 -24.50
N THR A 145 4.02 6.58 -25.35
CA THR A 145 3.67 7.94 -24.95
C THR A 145 2.16 8.06 -24.91
N VAL A 146 1.62 8.51 -23.80
CA VAL A 146 0.20 8.85 -23.69
C VAL A 146 -0.02 10.20 -24.37
N THR A 147 -1.04 10.29 -25.20
CA THR A 147 -1.43 11.53 -25.87
C THR A 147 -2.91 11.80 -25.68
N SER A 148 -3.26 13.07 -25.61
CA SER A 148 -4.63 13.57 -25.52
C SER A 148 -4.86 14.67 -26.56
N ALA A 149 -6.09 14.80 -27.05
CA ALA A 149 -6.46 15.95 -27.89
C ALA A 149 -6.56 17.26 -27.10
N ILE A 150 -6.74 17.16 -25.76
CA ILE A 150 -6.71 18.31 -24.86
C ILE A 150 -5.41 18.27 -24.07
N GLN A 151 -4.59 19.29 -24.28
CA GLN A 151 -3.27 19.39 -23.68
C GLN A 151 -3.06 20.78 -23.08
N LEU A 152 -2.38 20.81 -21.94
CA LEU A 152 -1.82 22.01 -21.37
C LEU A 152 -0.35 22.10 -21.74
N VAL A 153 0.15 23.31 -21.98
CA VAL A 153 1.58 23.57 -22.05
C VAL A 153 1.95 24.44 -20.87
N LEU A 154 2.69 23.88 -19.93
CA LEU A 154 3.24 24.54 -18.77
C LEU A 154 4.66 25.01 -19.07
N THR A 155 4.96 26.27 -18.83
CA THR A 155 6.29 26.87 -19.06
C THR A 155 6.80 27.50 -17.77
N ALA A 156 8.03 27.14 -17.41
CA ALA A 156 8.83 27.77 -16.37
C ALA A 156 9.89 28.65 -17.02
N ARG A 157 10.01 29.90 -16.63
CA ARG A 157 10.98 30.86 -17.14
C ARG A 157 11.78 31.46 -15.98
N SER A 158 13.12 31.48 -16.09
CA SER A 158 13.95 32.10 -15.04
C SER A 158 13.60 33.53 -14.79
N GLU A 159 13.40 33.93 -13.54
CA GLU A 159 13.25 35.36 -13.19
C GLU A 159 14.58 36.11 -13.34
N GLU A 160 15.71 35.43 -13.13
CA GLU A 160 17.05 36.02 -13.27
C GLU A 160 17.45 36.21 -14.74
N ASN A 161 17.11 35.23 -15.59
CA ASN A 161 17.35 35.29 -17.04
C ASN A 161 16.13 34.84 -17.83
N PRO A 162 15.20 35.75 -18.16
CA PRO A 162 13.95 35.44 -18.85
C PRO A 162 14.08 34.81 -20.24
N SER A 163 15.29 34.80 -20.84
CA SER A 163 15.55 34.09 -22.09
C SER A 163 15.64 32.56 -21.88
N GLN A 164 15.85 32.13 -20.67
CA GLN A 164 15.93 30.70 -20.30
C GLN A 164 14.56 30.23 -19.84
N ALA A 165 14.04 29.22 -20.50
CA ALA A 165 12.76 28.62 -20.21
C ALA A 165 12.76 27.11 -20.48
N SER A 166 11.92 26.38 -19.78
CA SER A 166 11.58 24.98 -20.01
C SER A 166 10.08 24.83 -20.11
N SER A 167 9.60 23.94 -20.96
CA SER A 167 8.17 23.69 -21.11
C SER A 167 7.91 22.19 -21.13
N ILE A 168 6.76 21.82 -20.56
CA ILE A 168 6.24 20.45 -20.62
C ILE A 168 4.81 20.46 -21.15
N THR A 169 4.42 19.33 -21.74
CA THR A 169 3.03 19.09 -22.16
C THR A 169 2.35 18.19 -21.16
N ILE A 170 1.15 18.59 -20.73
CA ILE A 170 0.30 17.84 -19.81
C ILE A 170 -0.94 17.38 -20.57
N ASN A 171 -1.16 16.08 -20.66
CA ASN A 171 -2.35 15.51 -21.30
C ASN A 171 -3.52 15.53 -20.33
N VAL A 172 -4.69 16.03 -20.75
CA VAL A 172 -5.91 15.97 -19.96
C VAL A 172 -6.73 14.79 -20.43
N CYS A 173 -6.57 13.67 -19.73
CA CYS A 173 -7.19 12.40 -20.04
C CYS A 173 -8.57 12.31 -19.38
N LYS A 174 -9.57 11.88 -20.15
CA LYS A 174 -10.92 11.60 -19.63
C LYS A 174 -11.21 10.12 -19.82
N PRO A 175 -10.74 9.25 -18.91
CA PRO A 175 -11.10 7.84 -18.94
C PRO A 175 -12.58 7.65 -18.60
N ALA A 176 -13.10 6.45 -18.85
CA ALA A 176 -14.41 6.09 -18.35
C ALA A 176 -14.41 6.10 -16.83
N VAL A 177 -15.44 6.69 -16.24
CA VAL A 177 -15.60 6.63 -14.78
C VAL A 177 -16.00 5.21 -14.37
N GLU A 178 -15.35 4.71 -13.32
CA GLU A 178 -15.64 3.42 -12.71
C GLU A 178 -15.88 3.59 -11.22
N VAL A 179 -16.71 2.74 -10.66
CA VAL A 179 -16.96 2.68 -9.21
C VAL A 179 -16.69 1.25 -8.76
N HIS A 180 -15.89 1.10 -7.71
CA HIS A 180 -15.62 -0.17 -7.06
C HIS A 180 -16.02 -0.08 -5.59
N VAL A 181 -16.63 -1.13 -5.04
CA VAL A 181 -17.12 -1.16 -3.66
C VAL A 181 -16.48 -2.32 -2.90
N VAL A 182 -15.87 -2.01 -1.75
CA VAL A 182 -15.21 -2.96 -0.86
C VAL A 182 -15.80 -2.85 0.55
N PRO A 183 -16.29 -3.96 1.15
CA PRO A 183 -16.43 -5.28 0.56
C PRO A 183 -17.57 -5.36 -0.45
N PHE A 184 -17.45 -6.25 -1.40
CA PHE A 184 -18.53 -6.55 -2.34
C PHE A 184 -19.67 -7.37 -1.68
N TYR A 185 -19.31 -8.19 -0.69
CA TYR A 185 -20.23 -9.03 0.07
C TYR A 185 -19.70 -9.23 1.50
N THR A 186 -20.60 -9.25 2.49
CA THR A 186 -20.24 -9.62 3.87
C THR A 186 -21.45 -10.21 4.61
N THR A 187 -21.18 -11.06 5.61
CA THR A 187 -22.18 -11.57 6.55
C THR A 187 -21.99 -10.93 7.92
N LEU A 188 -23.05 -10.41 8.51
CA LEU A 188 -23.02 -9.73 9.79
C LEU A 188 -23.94 -10.39 10.81
N TYR A 189 -23.54 -10.40 12.07
CA TYR A 189 -24.47 -10.57 13.18
C TYR A 189 -25.47 -9.40 13.23
N ALA A 190 -26.67 -9.65 13.70
CA ALA A 190 -27.64 -8.58 13.95
C ALA A 190 -27.05 -7.53 14.90
N GLY A 191 -27.06 -6.26 14.48
CA GLY A 191 -26.49 -5.12 15.20
C GLY A 191 -24.98 -4.90 15.00
N GLN A 192 -24.26 -5.80 14.33
CA GLN A 192 -22.89 -5.55 13.87
C GLN A 192 -22.91 -4.48 12.77
N LYS A 193 -21.80 -3.77 12.63
CA LYS A 193 -21.63 -2.72 11.62
C LYS A 193 -20.65 -3.15 10.54
N ALA A 194 -20.90 -2.72 9.31
CA ALA A 194 -19.95 -2.79 8.23
C ALA A 194 -19.53 -1.38 7.82
N ASP A 195 -18.23 -1.15 7.68
CA ASP A 195 -17.70 0.05 7.05
C ASP A 195 -17.38 -0.28 5.59
N VAL A 196 -18.03 0.41 4.65
CA VAL A 196 -18.01 0.10 3.23
C VAL A 196 -17.35 1.25 2.49
N GLN A 197 -16.32 0.95 1.72
CA GLN A 197 -15.53 1.89 0.94
C GLN A 197 -15.92 1.85 -0.53
N ALA A 198 -16.09 3.00 -1.16
CA ALA A 198 -16.14 3.13 -2.61
C ALA A 198 -14.83 3.75 -3.14
N PHE A 199 -14.38 3.24 -4.26
CA PHE A 199 -13.28 3.81 -5.04
C PHE A 199 -13.82 4.25 -6.37
N VAL A 200 -13.65 5.54 -6.70
CA VAL A 200 -14.07 6.11 -7.99
C VAL A 200 -12.83 6.39 -8.82
N TRP A 201 -12.73 5.71 -9.93
CA TRP A 201 -11.65 5.88 -10.89
C TRP A 201 -12.11 6.73 -12.08
N GLY A 202 -11.17 7.38 -12.74
CA GLY A 202 -11.46 8.15 -13.94
C GLY A 202 -12.11 9.51 -13.72
N ALA A 203 -12.22 9.97 -12.46
CA ALA A 203 -12.75 11.27 -12.12
C ALA A 203 -11.99 11.90 -10.96
N ALA A 204 -11.76 13.23 -11.02
CA ALA A 204 -11.17 13.99 -9.91
C ALA A 204 -12.11 14.04 -8.70
N ASN A 205 -13.42 14.14 -8.93
CA ASN A 205 -14.41 14.02 -7.86
C ASN A 205 -14.68 12.54 -7.57
N ARG A 206 -14.18 12.03 -6.44
CA ARG A 206 -14.30 10.64 -6.00
C ARG A 206 -15.52 10.36 -5.14
N ASN A 207 -16.33 11.36 -4.81
CA ASN A 207 -17.52 11.17 -3.99
C ASN A 207 -18.55 10.29 -4.69
N VAL A 208 -19.25 9.50 -3.89
CA VAL A 208 -20.43 8.73 -4.31
C VAL A 208 -21.64 9.13 -3.48
N THR A 209 -22.83 8.84 -4.01
CA THR A 209 -24.06 8.82 -3.23
C THR A 209 -24.38 7.38 -2.86
N TRP A 210 -24.66 7.13 -1.57
CA TRP A 210 -25.02 5.82 -1.05
C TRP A 210 -26.53 5.67 -0.88
N ALA A 211 -27.06 4.53 -1.23
CA ALA A 211 -28.44 4.17 -0.99
C ALA A 211 -28.58 2.69 -0.63
N ILE A 212 -29.54 2.35 0.24
CA ILE A 212 -30.00 0.98 0.42
C ILE A 212 -31.07 0.74 -0.64
N THR A 213 -30.73 -0.01 -1.68
CA THR A 213 -31.58 -0.25 -2.84
C THR A 213 -32.43 -1.51 -2.74
N ALA A 214 -32.04 -2.45 -1.85
CA ALA A 214 -32.84 -3.60 -1.47
C ALA A 214 -32.65 -3.91 0.03
N GLN A 215 -33.74 -4.26 0.70
CA GLN A 215 -33.76 -4.64 2.12
C GLN A 215 -35.03 -5.45 2.40
N PRO A 216 -35.06 -6.26 3.50
CA PRO A 216 -36.23 -7.08 3.84
C PRO A 216 -37.49 -6.25 4.00
N ASN A 217 -37.44 -5.17 4.79
CA ASN A 217 -38.50 -4.19 4.91
C ASN A 217 -37.93 -2.77 4.87
N LYS A 218 -38.75 -1.83 4.43
CA LYS A 218 -38.34 -0.43 4.33
C LYS A 218 -37.95 0.13 5.72
N GLY A 219 -36.74 0.60 5.85
CA GLY A 219 -36.23 1.22 7.07
C GLY A 219 -35.52 0.25 8.03
N ASP A 220 -35.37 -1.02 7.69
CA ASP A 220 -34.65 -1.99 8.52
C ASP A 220 -33.13 -1.70 8.58
N GLY A 221 -32.56 -1.19 7.50
CA GLY A 221 -31.14 -0.81 7.41
C GLY A 221 -30.92 0.70 7.53
N THR A 222 -29.77 1.08 8.04
CA THR A 222 -29.33 2.49 8.16
C THR A 222 -27.93 2.69 7.61
N LEU A 223 -27.68 3.89 7.07
CA LEU A 223 -26.35 4.36 6.64
C LEU A 223 -25.92 5.52 7.52
N ALA A 224 -24.64 5.57 7.86
CA ALA A 224 -24.08 6.68 8.62
C ALA A 224 -24.01 7.95 7.77
N ASP A 225 -23.66 7.79 6.50
CA ASP A 225 -23.60 8.87 5.51
C ASP A 225 -24.19 8.40 4.18
N THR A 226 -24.69 9.37 3.44
CA THR A 226 -25.24 9.13 2.10
C THR A 226 -24.43 9.79 0.99
N VAL A 227 -23.41 10.56 1.32
CA VAL A 227 -22.54 11.23 0.34
C VAL A 227 -21.12 11.26 0.88
N ASN A 228 -20.26 10.38 0.47
CA ASN A 228 -18.81 10.34 0.75
C ASN A 228 -18.21 9.12 0.03
N GLU A 229 -16.90 8.98 0.05
CA GLU A 229 -16.21 7.80 -0.48
C GLU A 229 -16.45 6.54 0.37
N ASP A 230 -16.89 6.70 1.62
CA ASP A 230 -17.22 5.59 2.51
C ASP A 230 -18.57 5.78 3.22
N THR A 231 -19.14 4.71 3.74
CA THR A 231 -20.29 4.74 4.65
C THR A 231 -20.27 3.56 5.61
N ALA A 232 -20.90 3.73 6.78
CA ALA A 232 -21.13 2.62 7.69
C ALA A 232 -22.59 2.18 7.65
N PHE A 233 -22.78 0.88 7.41
CA PHE A 233 -24.08 0.23 7.43
C PHE A 233 -24.37 -0.43 8.77
N SER A 234 -25.62 -0.41 9.21
CA SER A 234 -26.09 -1.23 10.33
C SER A 234 -27.55 -1.64 10.16
N ALA A 235 -27.88 -2.84 10.63
CA ALA A 235 -29.23 -3.35 10.75
C ALA A 235 -29.34 -4.36 11.89
N THR A 236 -30.53 -4.49 12.47
CA THR A 236 -30.87 -5.52 13.48
C THR A 236 -31.82 -6.57 12.91
N ALA A 237 -32.60 -6.23 11.89
CA ALA A 237 -33.49 -7.16 11.21
C ALA A 237 -32.69 -8.11 10.32
N PRO A 238 -32.92 -9.44 10.44
CA PRO A 238 -32.27 -10.42 9.59
C PRO A 238 -32.69 -10.28 8.14
N GLY A 239 -31.76 -10.53 7.22
CA GLY A 239 -32.02 -10.55 5.81
C GLY A 239 -30.93 -9.99 4.96
N ARG A 240 -31.18 -9.93 3.67
CA ARG A 240 -30.22 -9.49 2.67
C ARG A 240 -30.47 -8.02 2.31
N TYR A 241 -29.41 -7.22 2.40
CA TYR A 241 -29.39 -5.81 2.09
C TYR A 241 -28.47 -5.58 0.89
N THR A 242 -28.88 -4.66 0.01
CA THR A 242 -28.04 -4.20 -1.09
C THR A 242 -27.79 -2.72 -0.94
N LEU A 243 -26.53 -2.36 -0.78
CA LEU A 243 -26.05 -0.98 -0.79
C LEU A 243 -25.61 -0.65 -2.21
N THR A 244 -25.94 0.54 -2.68
CA THR A 244 -25.50 1.01 -3.99
C THR A 244 -24.72 2.31 -3.81
N ALA A 245 -23.49 2.32 -4.31
CA ALA A 245 -22.68 3.52 -4.50
C ALA A 245 -22.87 4.02 -5.93
N THR A 246 -23.23 5.28 -6.09
CA THR A 246 -23.38 5.93 -7.40
C THR A 246 -22.41 7.10 -7.48
N SER A 247 -21.56 7.15 -8.52
CA SER A 247 -20.59 8.24 -8.69
C SER A 247 -21.28 9.59 -8.82
N VAL A 248 -20.77 10.59 -8.09
CA VAL A 248 -21.21 11.98 -8.23
C VAL A 248 -20.69 12.57 -9.55
N ALA A 249 -19.51 12.11 -10.01
CA ALA A 249 -18.94 12.58 -11.28
C ALA A 249 -19.69 12.05 -12.52
N ASP A 250 -20.24 10.83 -12.43
CA ASP A 250 -21.05 10.21 -13.49
C ASP A 250 -22.14 9.35 -12.86
N GLY A 251 -23.34 9.89 -12.72
CA GLY A 251 -24.49 9.21 -12.11
C GLY A 251 -24.97 7.95 -12.85
N SER A 252 -24.44 7.64 -14.04
CA SER A 252 -24.69 6.37 -14.73
C SER A 252 -23.84 5.23 -14.18
N LYS A 253 -22.73 5.55 -13.48
CA LYS A 253 -21.76 4.60 -12.93
C LYS A 253 -22.07 4.30 -11.47
N LYS A 254 -22.28 3.02 -11.20
CA LYS A 254 -22.65 2.54 -9.87
C LYS A 254 -22.16 1.13 -9.64
N GLU A 255 -21.94 0.80 -8.38
CA GLU A 255 -21.66 -0.55 -7.96
C GLU A 255 -22.35 -0.88 -6.62
N THR A 256 -22.44 -2.17 -6.29
CA THR A 256 -23.20 -2.63 -5.13
C THR A 256 -22.37 -3.47 -4.18
N ALA A 257 -22.66 -3.31 -2.88
CA ALA A 257 -22.27 -4.24 -1.83
C ALA A 257 -23.50 -5.02 -1.36
N ILE A 258 -23.32 -6.29 -1.07
CA ILE A 258 -24.36 -7.15 -0.51
C ILE A 258 -24.01 -7.44 0.94
N ILE A 259 -24.97 -7.22 1.84
CA ILE A 259 -24.80 -7.49 3.26
C ILE A 259 -25.90 -8.45 3.70
N TYR A 260 -25.49 -9.63 4.16
CA TYR A 260 -26.41 -10.59 4.78
C TYR A 260 -26.35 -10.44 6.29
N VAL A 261 -27.42 -9.94 6.89
CA VAL A 261 -27.57 -9.83 8.35
C VAL A 261 -28.26 -11.09 8.85
N THR A 262 -27.63 -11.81 9.76
CA THR A 262 -28.18 -13.02 10.36
C THR A 262 -29.17 -12.69 11.48
N GLY A 263 -29.97 -13.66 11.88
CA GLY A 263 -30.83 -13.50 13.05
C GLY A 263 -30.12 -13.62 14.40
N HIS A 264 -28.84 -13.98 14.39
CA HIS A 264 -28.06 -14.15 15.61
C HIS A 264 -27.59 -12.79 16.12
N PRO A 265 -27.73 -12.50 17.41
CA PRO A 265 -27.10 -11.33 17.99
C PRO A 265 -25.57 -11.50 17.95
N MET A 266 -24.86 -10.41 17.75
CA MET A 266 -23.39 -10.41 17.85
C MET A 266 -22.96 -10.94 19.23
N PRO A 267 -22.13 -11.99 19.27
CA PRO A 267 -21.63 -12.51 20.53
C PRO A 267 -20.83 -11.40 21.25
N TYR A 268 -21.13 -11.18 22.52
CA TYR A 268 -20.23 -10.38 23.34
C TYR A 268 -18.91 -11.13 23.41
N GLN A 269 -17.81 -10.44 23.11
CA GLN A 269 -16.48 -11.03 23.21
C GLN A 269 -16.19 -11.40 24.67
N VAL A 270 -16.38 -12.65 25.00
CA VAL A 270 -16.08 -13.20 26.32
C VAL A 270 -14.75 -13.93 26.33
N THR A 271 -14.11 -14.09 25.18
CA THR A 271 -12.87 -14.85 25.02
C THR A 271 -11.75 -13.98 24.45
N PRO A 272 -10.48 -14.33 24.70
CA PRO A 272 -9.32 -13.54 24.32
C PRO A 272 -9.02 -13.56 22.80
N SER A 273 -9.99 -13.83 21.94
CA SER A 273 -9.79 -13.74 20.50
C SER A 273 -9.57 -12.28 20.10
N LYS A 274 -8.45 -12.02 19.46
CA LYS A 274 -8.13 -10.71 18.87
C LYS A 274 -8.68 -10.56 17.45
N THR A 275 -9.51 -11.49 17.00
CA THR A 275 -10.24 -11.40 15.73
C THR A 275 -11.64 -10.87 15.95
N ILE A 276 -12.23 -10.24 14.92
CA ILE A 276 -13.64 -9.89 14.98
C ILE A 276 -14.50 -11.16 14.82
N PRO A 277 -15.67 -11.23 15.48
CA PRO A 277 -16.59 -12.36 15.32
C PRO A 277 -17.14 -12.47 13.92
N VAL A 278 -17.15 -13.69 13.38
CA VAL A 278 -17.73 -14.03 12.08
C VAL A 278 -18.89 -14.99 12.25
N ASP A 279 -20.04 -14.65 11.68
CA ASP A 279 -21.20 -15.55 11.66
C ASP A 279 -21.16 -16.41 10.38
N CYS A 280 -20.94 -17.69 10.56
CA CYS A 280 -20.86 -18.67 9.47
C CYS A 280 -22.22 -19.18 8.98
N THR A 281 -23.30 -18.51 9.31
CA THR A 281 -24.65 -18.83 8.80
C THR A 281 -24.69 -18.65 7.28
N VAL A 282 -25.28 -19.62 6.62
CA VAL A 282 -25.41 -19.60 5.15
C VAL A 282 -26.54 -18.65 4.76
N ASP A 283 -26.26 -17.70 3.87
CA ASP A 283 -27.30 -16.87 3.25
C ASP A 283 -28.22 -17.77 2.37
N PRO A 284 -29.50 -17.85 2.68
CA PRO A 284 -30.44 -18.72 1.93
C PRO A 284 -30.63 -18.30 0.46
N ALA A 285 -30.18 -17.11 0.07
CA ALA A 285 -30.21 -16.65 -1.32
C ALA A 285 -29.05 -17.21 -2.17
N LEU A 286 -28.05 -17.86 -1.53
CA LEU A 286 -26.98 -18.52 -2.27
C LEU A 286 -27.48 -19.83 -2.88
N SER A 287 -27.25 -20.01 -4.17
CA SER A 287 -27.73 -21.17 -4.94
C SER A 287 -26.75 -22.35 -4.96
N GLY A 288 -25.52 -22.13 -4.51
CA GLY A 288 -24.47 -23.17 -4.47
C GLY A 288 -24.69 -24.18 -3.34
N LYS A 289 -23.83 -25.19 -3.30
CA LYS A 289 -23.89 -26.24 -2.27
C LYS A 289 -23.18 -25.79 -1.00
N THR A 290 -23.71 -26.25 0.15
CA THR A 290 -23.00 -26.19 1.42
C THR A 290 -22.22 -27.48 1.66
N TYR A 291 -20.95 -27.35 2.01
CA TYR A 291 -20.01 -28.43 2.33
C TYR A 291 -19.64 -28.33 3.81
N GLU A 292 -20.20 -29.25 4.62
CA GLU A 292 -19.90 -29.33 6.04
C GLU A 292 -18.65 -30.20 6.24
N VAL A 293 -17.57 -29.62 6.77
CA VAL A 293 -16.25 -30.26 6.95
C VAL A 293 -15.95 -30.42 8.43
N GLY A 294 -15.63 -31.61 8.84
CA GLY A 294 -15.27 -31.93 10.23
C GLY A 294 -15.27 -33.43 10.50
N PRO A 295 -14.60 -33.88 11.58
CA PRO A 295 -14.56 -35.32 11.95
C PRO A 295 -15.94 -35.99 12.04
N GLN A 296 -16.96 -35.23 12.47
CA GLN A 296 -18.33 -35.71 12.57
C GLN A 296 -19.20 -35.33 11.37
N GLN A 297 -18.69 -34.46 10.46
CA GLN A 297 -19.43 -33.97 9.32
C GLN A 297 -19.39 -34.94 8.12
N ARG A 298 -20.13 -34.59 7.05
CA ARG A 298 -20.12 -35.38 5.80
C ARG A 298 -18.74 -35.45 5.15
N TYR A 299 -18.01 -34.34 5.12
CA TYR A 299 -16.65 -34.24 4.61
C TYR A 299 -15.69 -34.30 5.81
N LYS A 300 -14.95 -35.41 5.93
CA LYS A 300 -14.10 -35.67 7.11
C LYS A 300 -12.82 -34.82 7.12
N THR A 301 -12.41 -34.33 5.97
CA THR A 301 -11.17 -33.57 5.76
C THR A 301 -11.43 -32.40 4.82
N ILE A 302 -10.61 -31.36 4.89
CA ILE A 302 -10.66 -30.22 3.97
C ILE A 302 -10.41 -30.70 2.53
N GLN A 303 -9.49 -31.65 2.33
CA GLN A 303 -9.21 -32.21 1.01
C GLN A 303 -10.37 -32.98 0.38
N SER A 304 -11.32 -33.47 1.17
CA SER A 304 -12.50 -34.16 0.64
C SER A 304 -13.51 -33.22 -0.04
N VAL A 305 -13.38 -31.89 0.15
CA VAL A 305 -14.15 -30.91 -0.59
C VAL A 305 -13.71 -30.89 -2.06
N PRO A 306 -14.64 -30.90 -3.02
CA PRO A 306 -14.30 -30.85 -4.44
C PRO A 306 -13.94 -29.43 -4.91
N TRP A 307 -12.80 -28.92 -4.44
CA TRP A 307 -12.37 -27.54 -4.64
C TRP A 307 -12.41 -27.06 -6.08
N GLU A 308 -12.05 -27.93 -7.02
CA GLU A 308 -12.00 -27.63 -8.45
C GLU A 308 -13.38 -27.56 -9.11
N SER A 309 -14.41 -27.99 -8.39
CA SER A 309 -15.81 -28.05 -8.87
C SER A 309 -16.74 -27.18 -8.05
N LEU A 310 -16.22 -26.31 -7.19
CA LEU A 310 -17.05 -25.35 -6.48
C LEU A 310 -17.69 -24.41 -7.49
N THR A 311 -19.00 -24.20 -7.31
CA THR A 311 -19.78 -23.27 -8.13
C THR A 311 -20.06 -21.98 -7.38
N ALA A 312 -20.41 -20.92 -8.09
CA ALA A 312 -20.88 -19.68 -7.49
C ALA A 312 -21.99 -19.95 -6.45
N GLY A 313 -21.92 -19.25 -5.32
CA GLY A 313 -22.83 -19.44 -4.18
C GLY A 313 -22.49 -20.61 -3.26
N SER A 314 -21.42 -21.37 -3.51
CA SER A 314 -21.04 -22.47 -2.64
C SER A 314 -20.48 -21.96 -1.31
N THR A 315 -20.80 -22.66 -0.21
CA THR A 315 -20.25 -22.39 1.12
C THR A 315 -19.55 -23.62 1.68
N VAL A 316 -18.30 -23.49 2.08
CA VAL A 316 -17.52 -24.52 2.81
C VAL A 316 -17.46 -24.11 4.26
N ARG A 317 -18.00 -24.94 5.15
CA ARG A 317 -18.04 -24.70 6.59
C ARG A 317 -17.12 -25.68 7.30
N ILE A 318 -16.01 -25.17 7.84
CA ILE A 318 -14.99 -25.96 8.53
C ILE A 318 -15.27 -25.87 10.03
N HIS A 319 -15.62 -27.00 10.66
CA HIS A 319 -16.06 -27.02 12.03
C HIS A 319 -14.93 -27.23 13.03
N ASN A 320 -14.94 -26.44 14.09
CA ASN A 320 -14.32 -26.84 15.34
C ASN A 320 -15.35 -27.68 16.12
N GLU A 321 -15.08 -28.97 16.26
CA GLU A 321 -15.97 -29.92 16.93
C GLU A 321 -15.52 -30.25 18.36
N ASP A 322 -14.60 -29.44 18.93
CA ASP A 322 -14.21 -29.60 20.33
C ASP A 322 -15.37 -29.21 21.24
N THR A 323 -15.79 -30.17 22.05
CA THR A 323 -16.84 -29.94 23.07
C THR A 323 -16.29 -29.49 24.40
N THR A 324 -14.98 -29.52 24.57
CA THR A 324 -14.29 -29.20 25.83
C THR A 324 -13.74 -27.78 25.86
N GLY A 325 -13.55 -27.17 24.70
CA GLY A 325 -12.93 -25.86 24.54
C GLY A 325 -11.41 -25.86 24.80
N SER A 326 -10.79 -27.04 24.94
CA SER A 326 -9.37 -27.15 25.26
C SER A 326 -8.49 -27.74 24.16
N SER A 327 -9.10 -28.33 23.14
CA SER A 327 -8.40 -28.98 22.03
C SER A 327 -9.12 -28.72 20.70
N PRO A 328 -8.97 -27.53 20.12
CA PRO A 328 -9.63 -27.18 18.87
C PRO A 328 -9.36 -28.20 17.78
N THR A 329 -10.38 -28.53 16.98
CA THR A 329 -10.22 -29.44 15.84
C THR A 329 -9.15 -28.88 14.92
N THR A 330 -8.08 -29.66 14.75
CA THR A 330 -6.92 -29.30 13.94
C THR A 330 -6.89 -30.09 12.64
N TYR A 331 -6.75 -29.38 11.52
CA TYR A 331 -6.65 -29.93 10.18
C TYR A 331 -5.22 -29.73 9.66
N HIS A 332 -4.49 -30.82 9.50
CA HIS A 332 -3.15 -30.79 8.89
C HIS A 332 -3.26 -30.84 7.37
N GLU A 333 -3.84 -29.78 6.80
CA GLU A 333 -4.20 -29.75 5.40
C GLU A 333 -4.03 -28.34 4.82
N TYR A 334 -3.46 -28.23 3.62
CA TYR A 334 -3.42 -27.00 2.84
C TYR A 334 -4.35 -27.09 1.64
N PHE A 335 -4.91 -25.94 1.22
CA PHE A 335 -5.88 -25.88 0.12
C PHE A 335 -5.79 -24.57 -0.69
N GLN A 336 -6.48 -24.55 -1.82
CA GLN A 336 -6.50 -23.38 -2.70
C GLN A 336 -7.92 -23.09 -3.19
N MET A 337 -8.30 -21.81 -3.13
CA MET A 337 -9.57 -21.28 -3.62
C MET A 337 -9.35 -20.64 -5.00
N THR A 338 -9.93 -21.23 -6.06
CA THR A 338 -9.67 -20.81 -7.44
C THR A 338 -10.93 -20.51 -8.25
N THR A 339 -12.09 -20.52 -7.60
CA THR A 339 -13.37 -20.39 -8.29
C THR A 339 -13.57 -18.98 -8.84
N HIS A 340 -14.08 -18.89 -10.04
CA HIS A 340 -14.67 -17.69 -10.62
C HIS A 340 -16.13 -17.64 -10.22
N ALA A 341 -16.44 -16.88 -9.18
CA ALA A 341 -17.79 -16.77 -8.64
C ALA A 341 -18.53 -15.54 -9.21
N LYS A 342 -19.53 -15.05 -8.51
CA LYS A 342 -20.31 -13.87 -8.88
C LYS A 342 -20.59 -13.04 -7.63
N ARG A 343 -20.61 -11.74 -7.76
CA ARG A 343 -20.78 -10.77 -6.67
C ARG A 343 -22.00 -11.08 -5.77
N ASP A 344 -23.10 -11.52 -6.35
CA ASP A 344 -24.31 -11.90 -5.63
C ASP A 344 -24.36 -13.38 -5.19
N GLN A 345 -23.40 -14.18 -5.65
CA GLN A 345 -23.22 -15.61 -5.40
C GLN A 345 -21.75 -15.92 -5.12
N PRO A 346 -21.13 -15.36 -4.06
CA PRO A 346 -19.71 -15.60 -3.74
C PRO A 346 -19.46 -17.06 -3.37
N VAL A 347 -18.20 -17.50 -3.50
CA VAL A 347 -17.75 -18.70 -2.82
C VAL A 347 -17.19 -18.31 -1.46
N ARG A 348 -17.72 -18.92 -0.43
CA ARG A 348 -17.39 -18.63 0.96
C ARG A 348 -16.76 -19.85 1.64
N VAL A 349 -15.60 -19.65 2.28
CA VAL A 349 -14.96 -20.62 3.17
C VAL A 349 -14.95 -20.02 4.57
N CYS A 350 -15.64 -20.68 5.49
CA CYS A 350 -15.88 -20.12 6.81
C CYS A 350 -15.64 -21.16 7.91
N GLY A 351 -14.91 -20.76 8.96
CA GLY A 351 -14.75 -21.55 10.16
C GLY A 351 -15.95 -21.44 11.09
N VAL A 352 -16.50 -22.58 11.48
CA VAL A 352 -17.56 -22.67 12.47
C VAL A 352 -16.91 -22.87 13.83
N PRO A 353 -16.97 -21.88 14.75
CA PRO A 353 -16.36 -22.01 16.06
C PRO A 353 -17.08 -23.04 16.93
N ASP A 354 -16.41 -23.52 17.98
CA ASP A 354 -17.04 -24.31 19.04
C ASP A 354 -17.99 -23.46 19.91
N SER A 355 -18.60 -24.08 20.90
CA SER A 355 -19.54 -23.39 21.80
C SER A 355 -18.90 -22.29 22.66
N GLN A 356 -17.57 -22.23 22.74
CA GLN A 356 -16.81 -21.22 23.47
C GLN A 356 -16.24 -20.12 22.55
N GLY A 357 -16.43 -20.24 21.24
CA GLY A 357 -15.96 -19.30 20.24
C GLY A 357 -14.57 -19.58 19.71
N ASN A 358 -13.95 -20.72 20.03
CA ASN A 358 -12.64 -21.09 19.49
C ASN A 358 -12.77 -21.48 18.03
N LEU A 359 -11.88 -20.94 17.19
CA LEU A 359 -11.85 -21.22 15.75
C LEU A 359 -11.30 -22.63 15.45
N PRO A 360 -11.69 -23.26 14.33
CA PRO A 360 -11.00 -24.44 13.82
C PRO A 360 -9.58 -24.06 13.41
N VAL A 361 -8.65 -25.01 13.58
CA VAL A 361 -7.21 -24.80 13.31
C VAL A 361 -6.81 -25.50 12.02
N VAL A 362 -6.14 -24.78 11.13
CA VAL A 362 -5.46 -25.32 9.93
C VAL A 362 -3.96 -25.18 10.16
N ASP A 363 -3.27 -26.32 10.30
CA ASP A 363 -1.89 -26.38 10.76
C ASP A 363 -0.95 -26.93 9.67
N ALA A 364 0.14 -26.22 9.46
CA ALA A 364 1.14 -26.56 8.46
C ALA A 364 2.03 -27.75 8.83
N ASP A 365 2.07 -28.15 10.12
CA ASP A 365 2.91 -29.26 10.54
C ASP A 365 2.38 -30.59 9.99
N ASN A 366 3.20 -31.23 9.16
CA ASN A 366 2.84 -32.45 8.43
C ASN A 366 1.60 -32.32 7.54
N ALA A 367 1.28 -31.10 7.10
CA ALA A 367 0.10 -30.84 6.29
C ALA A 367 0.15 -31.58 4.95
N THR A 368 -1.03 -31.98 4.49
CA THR A 368 -1.23 -32.62 3.18
C THR A 368 -2.18 -31.79 2.33
N GLY A 369 -2.10 -31.93 1.02
CA GLY A 369 -2.98 -31.25 0.08
C GLY A 369 -3.35 -32.12 -1.10
N ARG A 370 -4.35 -31.69 -1.86
CA ARG A 370 -4.73 -32.40 -3.10
C ARG A 370 -3.62 -32.30 -4.14
N SER A 371 -3.50 -33.33 -4.98
CA SER A 371 -2.53 -33.33 -6.09
C SER A 371 -2.78 -32.25 -7.13
N THR A 372 -3.98 -31.65 -7.11
CA THR A 372 -4.42 -30.55 -7.97
C THR A 372 -3.99 -29.18 -7.49
N VAL A 373 -3.55 -29.03 -6.22
CA VAL A 373 -3.01 -27.76 -5.74
C VAL A 373 -1.79 -27.39 -6.56
N SER A 374 -1.75 -26.16 -7.08
CA SER A 374 -0.67 -25.73 -7.95
C SER A 374 0.69 -25.80 -7.25
N LYS A 375 1.73 -26.10 -8.02
CA LYS A 375 3.11 -26.13 -7.49
C LYS A 375 3.55 -24.78 -6.89
N TYR A 376 2.88 -23.68 -7.26
CA TYR A 376 3.17 -22.36 -6.72
C TYR A 376 2.44 -22.08 -5.41
N ALA A 377 1.34 -22.77 -5.13
CA ALA A 377 0.70 -22.69 -3.83
C ALA A 377 1.37 -23.64 -2.83
N ALA A 378 1.70 -24.85 -3.27
CA ALA A 378 2.31 -25.86 -2.42
C ALA A 378 3.71 -25.45 -1.93
N GLY A 379 3.88 -25.39 -0.61
CA GLY A 379 5.12 -24.94 0.04
C GLY A 379 5.24 -23.42 0.21
N TYR A 380 4.35 -22.65 -0.41
CA TYR A 380 4.31 -21.17 -0.31
C TYR A 380 3.16 -20.65 0.55
N THR A 381 2.13 -21.44 0.79
CA THR A 381 0.99 -21.01 1.62
C THR A 381 0.18 -22.19 2.15
N MET A 382 -0.49 -21.96 3.28
CA MET A 382 -1.49 -22.89 3.80
C MET A 382 -2.82 -22.74 3.08
N VAL A 383 -3.26 -21.49 2.90
CA VAL A 383 -4.47 -21.18 2.15
C VAL A 383 -4.10 -20.26 0.99
N GLY A 384 -4.25 -20.78 -0.22
CA GLY A 384 -4.05 -20.02 -1.45
C GLY A 384 -5.37 -19.44 -1.98
N ILE A 385 -5.36 -18.17 -2.39
CA ILE A 385 -6.46 -17.52 -3.09
C ILE A 385 -5.98 -17.18 -4.50
N GLY A 386 -6.71 -17.66 -5.49
CA GLY A 386 -6.31 -17.52 -6.88
C GLY A 386 -5.21 -18.47 -7.33
N THR A 387 -4.84 -18.38 -8.58
CA THR A 387 -3.73 -19.13 -9.18
C THR A 387 -2.75 -18.15 -9.79
N SER A 388 -1.46 -18.43 -9.64
CA SER A 388 -0.45 -17.77 -10.47
C SER A 388 -0.61 -18.23 -11.91
N GLY A 389 -0.86 -17.34 -12.83
CA GLY A 389 -1.02 -17.64 -14.24
C GLY A 389 -1.93 -16.65 -14.96
N TRP A 390 -2.00 -16.78 -16.27
CA TRP A 390 -2.87 -15.95 -17.08
C TRP A 390 -4.34 -16.10 -16.70
N ALA A 391 -4.95 -15.02 -16.29
CA ALA A 391 -6.37 -14.95 -15.90
C ALA A 391 -7.19 -13.99 -16.78
N GLY A 392 -6.61 -13.46 -17.83
CA GLY A 392 -7.25 -12.50 -18.72
C GLY A 392 -7.05 -11.03 -18.31
N SER A 393 -7.61 -10.10 -19.09
CA SER A 393 -7.60 -8.69 -18.73
C SER A 393 -8.51 -8.44 -17.53
N TYR A 394 -8.17 -7.43 -16.77
CA TYR A 394 -8.87 -7.02 -15.56
C TYR A 394 -10.39 -6.89 -15.70
N LYS A 395 -10.90 -6.53 -16.84
CA LYS A 395 -12.32 -6.21 -17.00
C LYS A 395 -13.07 -7.11 -17.97
N GLU A 396 -12.54 -7.33 -19.12
CA GLU A 396 -13.29 -7.90 -20.24
C GLU A 396 -13.12 -9.40 -20.43
N ASN A 397 -11.98 -9.93 -20.01
CA ASN A 397 -11.61 -11.32 -20.22
C ASN A 397 -11.14 -11.99 -18.93
N TRP A 398 -11.46 -11.44 -17.76
CA TRP A 398 -11.06 -12.03 -16.50
C TRP A 398 -11.71 -13.41 -16.32
N SER A 399 -10.89 -14.42 -16.29
CA SER A 399 -11.28 -15.81 -16.04
C SER A 399 -10.66 -16.36 -14.75
N GLY A 400 -9.94 -15.51 -14.03
CA GLY A 400 -9.32 -15.87 -12.75
C GLY A 400 -10.32 -15.94 -11.60
N SER A 401 -9.79 -16.14 -10.42
CA SER A 401 -10.58 -16.19 -9.20
C SER A 401 -11.22 -14.85 -8.91
N GLN A 402 -12.48 -14.86 -8.51
CA GLN A 402 -13.15 -13.64 -8.06
C GLN A 402 -14.32 -13.96 -7.12
N ASP A 403 -14.74 -12.93 -6.37
CA ASP A 403 -15.85 -12.98 -5.43
C ASP A 403 -15.68 -14.11 -4.39
N LEU A 404 -14.51 -14.13 -3.75
CA LEU A 404 -14.10 -15.15 -2.79
C LEU A 404 -14.05 -14.58 -1.37
N ILE A 405 -14.49 -15.38 -0.40
CA ILE A 405 -14.53 -15.01 1.01
C ILE A 405 -13.85 -16.12 1.83
N LEU A 406 -12.83 -15.77 2.59
CA LEU A 406 -12.14 -16.62 3.56
C LEU A 406 -12.27 -16.00 4.95
N GLU A 407 -12.86 -16.72 5.90
CA GLU A 407 -13.12 -16.12 7.21
C GLU A 407 -13.19 -17.11 8.37
N GLY A 408 -12.92 -16.61 9.59
CA GLY A 408 -13.17 -17.31 10.85
C GLY A 408 -12.31 -18.56 11.10
N ILE A 409 -11.06 -18.59 10.65
CA ILE A 409 -10.17 -19.77 10.77
C ILE A 409 -8.84 -19.35 11.43
N LYS A 410 -8.31 -20.20 12.30
CA LYS A 410 -6.91 -20.10 12.74
C LYS A 410 -6.01 -20.87 11.77
N ILE A 411 -4.96 -20.21 11.27
CA ILE A 411 -4.00 -20.78 10.31
C ILE A 411 -2.59 -20.59 10.87
N GLN A 412 -1.78 -21.68 10.93
CA GLN A 412 -0.51 -21.59 11.63
C GLN A 412 0.61 -22.44 11.04
N ASN A 413 1.86 -22.09 11.42
CA ASN A 413 3.08 -22.88 11.29
C ASN A 413 3.66 -23.00 9.87
N ALA A 414 3.25 -22.20 8.90
CA ALA A 414 3.77 -22.27 7.53
C ALA A 414 5.16 -21.61 7.43
N LYS A 415 6.18 -22.26 7.95
CA LYS A 415 7.61 -21.88 7.84
C LYS A 415 8.53 -23.02 8.33
N PRO A 416 9.85 -22.96 8.08
CA PRO A 416 10.79 -23.88 8.75
C PRO A 416 10.72 -23.74 10.29
N PRO A 417 10.87 -24.83 11.06
CA PRO A 417 11.28 -26.18 10.62
C PRO A 417 10.13 -27.10 10.22
N TYR A 418 8.90 -26.61 10.13
CA TYR A 418 7.74 -27.40 9.76
C TYR A 418 7.86 -27.94 8.33
N ALA A 419 7.18 -29.06 8.08
CA ALA A 419 7.21 -29.74 6.79
C ALA A 419 5.80 -30.19 6.38
N PHE A 420 5.64 -30.49 5.10
CA PHE A 420 4.37 -30.93 4.52
C PHE A 420 4.58 -32.09 3.54
N THR A 421 3.51 -32.70 3.10
CA THR A 421 3.52 -33.63 1.97
C THR A 421 3.16 -32.87 0.70
N SER A 422 4.08 -32.87 -0.27
CA SER A 422 3.86 -32.14 -1.52
C SER A 422 2.72 -32.76 -2.35
N PRO A 423 2.12 -32.02 -3.30
CA PRO A 423 1.10 -32.60 -4.19
C PRO A 423 1.55 -33.81 -4.99
N ALA A 424 2.87 -33.97 -5.18
CA ALA A 424 3.47 -35.14 -5.81
C ALA A 424 3.64 -36.34 -4.85
N GLY A 425 3.23 -36.18 -3.57
CA GLY A 425 3.32 -37.26 -2.56
C GLY A 425 4.63 -37.35 -1.80
N ALA A 426 5.56 -36.39 -1.97
CA ALA A 426 6.81 -36.35 -1.21
C ALA A 426 6.54 -35.84 0.22
N ALA A 427 6.59 -36.74 1.21
CA ALA A 427 6.46 -36.37 2.62
C ALA A 427 7.73 -35.72 3.16
N GLY A 428 7.58 -34.89 4.23
CA GLY A 428 8.71 -34.23 4.86
C GLY A 428 9.33 -33.10 4.01
N THR A 429 8.64 -32.62 3.01
CA THR A 429 9.06 -31.44 2.23
C THR A 429 9.02 -30.21 3.13
N PRO A 430 10.13 -29.49 3.32
CA PRO A 430 10.12 -28.31 4.20
C PRO A 430 9.32 -27.15 3.60
N TRP A 431 8.60 -26.44 4.44
CA TRP A 431 8.06 -25.12 4.05
C TRP A 431 9.21 -24.17 3.75
N ILE A 432 9.01 -23.29 2.77
CA ILE A 432 9.98 -22.21 2.53
C ILE A 432 9.85 -21.09 3.56
N GLY A 433 10.93 -20.33 3.76
CA GLY A 433 10.90 -19.18 4.69
C GLY A 433 9.85 -18.12 4.33
N ALA A 434 9.56 -17.96 3.04
CA ALA A 434 8.55 -17.02 2.54
C ALA A 434 7.11 -17.55 2.59
N ALA A 435 6.87 -18.77 3.11
CA ALA A 435 5.52 -19.32 3.14
C ALA A 435 4.58 -18.47 4.01
N ALA A 436 3.37 -18.28 3.54
CA ALA A 436 2.35 -17.46 4.21
C ALA A 436 1.26 -18.33 4.84
N CYS A 437 0.64 -17.84 5.91
CA CYS A 437 -0.61 -18.42 6.40
C CYS A 437 -1.69 -18.32 5.31
N VAL A 438 -1.89 -17.12 4.75
CA VAL A 438 -2.77 -16.87 3.60
C VAL A 438 -1.97 -16.17 2.51
N ARG A 439 -2.03 -16.67 1.28
CA ARG A 439 -1.45 -16.00 0.12
C ARG A 439 -2.46 -15.82 -0.99
N GLN A 440 -2.62 -14.58 -1.42
CA GLN A 440 -3.41 -14.24 -2.59
C GLN A 440 -2.48 -14.10 -3.81
N PHE A 441 -2.63 -14.98 -4.78
CA PHE A 441 -1.84 -14.99 -6.02
C PHE A 441 -2.48 -14.18 -7.14
N ALA A 442 -3.78 -14.10 -7.12
CA ALA A 442 -4.62 -13.32 -8.00
C ALA A 442 -6.05 -13.36 -7.46
N GLY A 443 -6.84 -12.37 -7.74
CA GLY A 443 -8.26 -12.39 -7.39
C GLY A 443 -8.86 -11.00 -7.38
N LEU A 444 -10.06 -10.92 -7.92
CA LEU A 444 -10.87 -9.71 -7.86
C LEU A 444 -11.94 -9.90 -6.78
N ASP A 445 -12.26 -8.82 -6.08
CA ASP A 445 -13.33 -8.85 -5.07
C ASP A 445 -13.11 -9.98 -4.04
N THR A 446 -12.11 -9.79 -3.18
CA THR A 446 -11.71 -10.79 -2.17
C THR A 446 -11.95 -10.27 -0.76
N VAL A 447 -12.45 -11.12 0.14
CA VAL A 447 -12.59 -10.82 1.57
C VAL A 447 -11.81 -11.84 2.39
N VAL A 448 -10.88 -11.35 3.23
CA VAL A 448 -10.15 -12.15 4.24
C VAL A 448 -10.48 -11.57 5.61
N ARG A 449 -11.27 -12.29 6.41
CA ARG A 449 -11.90 -11.72 7.59
C ARG A 449 -11.86 -12.63 8.79
N GLY A 450 -11.53 -12.07 9.97
CA GLY A 450 -11.56 -12.83 11.22
C GLY A 450 -10.59 -14.01 11.26
N ILE A 451 -9.46 -13.93 10.57
CA ILE A 451 -8.43 -14.96 10.52
C ILE A 451 -7.42 -14.74 11.65
N ASP A 452 -7.10 -15.81 12.38
CA ASP A 452 -5.97 -15.84 13.32
C ASP A 452 -4.76 -16.46 12.58
N ALA A 453 -3.83 -15.61 12.13
CA ALA A 453 -2.65 -16.02 11.37
C ALA A 453 -1.41 -16.05 12.28
N TYR A 454 -0.95 -17.25 12.62
CA TYR A 454 0.07 -17.47 13.63
C TYR A 454 1.31 -18.17 13.09
N ASN A 455 2.50 -17.67 13.42
CA ASN A 455 3.76 -18.39 13.27
C ASN A 455 4.05 -18.88 11.84
N CYS A 456 3.78 -18.05 10.83
CA CYS A 456 4.12 -18.30 9.44
C CYS A 456 5.38 -17.50 9.02
N GLY A 457 5.93 -17.76 7.85
CA GLY A 457 6.99 -16.94 7.28
C GLY A 457 6.48 -15.52 7.00
N ASN A 458 5.35 -15.40 6.32
CA ASN A 458 4.52 -14.20 6.28
C ASN A 458 3.16 -14.52 6.91
N GLY A 459 2.55 -13.59 7.62
CA GLY A 459 1.17 -13.78 8.07
C GLY A 459 0.23 -13.81 6.88
N PHE A 460 0.05 -12.67 6.22
CA PHE A 460 -0.62 -12.57 4.92
C PHE A 460 0.37 -12.10 3.85
N PHE A 461 0.19 -12.63 2.65
CA PHE A 461 0.98 -12.25 1.50
C PHE A 461 0.08 -12.18 0.26
N ALA A 462 -0.20 -10.97 -0.22
CA ALA A 462 -0.88 -10.75 -1.48
C ALA A 462 0.13 -10.24 -2.50
N ASP A 463 0.41 -11.07 -3.48
CA ASP A 463 1.45 -10.83 -4.48
C ASP A 463 1.18 -11.68 -5.69
N PHE A 464 1.37 -11.17 -6.87
CA PHE A 464 1.33 -11.99 -8.06
C PHE A 464 2.71 -12.12 -8.70
N ASN A 465 2.96 -13.28 -9.24
CA ASN A 465 4.26 -13.60 -9.82
C ASN A 465 4.30 -13.20 -11.30
N SER A 466 5.04 -12.13 -11.61
CA SER A 466 5.23 -11.61 -12.96
C SER A 466 5.74 -12.62 -13.99
N GLY A 467 6.43 -13.65 -13.55
CA GLY A 467 6.92 -14.72 -14.43
C GLY A 467 5.87 -15.72 -14.91
N GLN A 468 4.63 -15.60 -14.44
CA GLN A 468 3.56 -16.57 -14.70
C GLN A 468 2.45 -16.08 -15.64
N GLY A 469 2.58 -14.90 -16.20
CA GLY A 469 1.55 -14.22 -16.99
C GLY A 469 0.79 -13.17 -16.21
N PHE A 470 -0.19 -12.55 -16.87
CA PHE A 470 -0.96 -11.48 -16.24
C PHE A 470 -1.86 -12.03 -15.13
N ALA A 471 -1.72 -11.46 -13.96
CA ALA A 471 -2.60 -11.69 -12.81
C ALA A 471 -2.87 -10.36 -12.13
N ALA A 472 -4.06 -10.18 -11.56
CA ALA A 472 -4.43 -8.99 -10.84
C ALA A 472 -4.98 -9.33 -9.46
N ILE A 473 -4.71 -8.45 -8.50
CA ILE A 473 -5.35 -8.43 -7.18
C ILE A 473 -6.04 -7.08 -7.08
N ALA A 474 -7.34 -7.07 -6.84
CA ALA A 474 -8.10 -5.83 -6.72
C ALA A 474 -9.34 -5.98 -5.84
N ASN A 475 -9.73 -4.84 -5.23
CA ASN A 475 -10.93 -4.72 -4.42
C ASN A 475 -10.92 -5.70 -3.22
N SER A 476 -9.80 -5.77 -2.50
CA SER A 476 -9.62 -6.70 -1.40
C SER A 476 -9.94 -6.04 -0.06
N LEU A 477 -10.69 -6.76 0.78
CA LEU A 477 -10.89 -6.42 2.20
C LEU A 477 -10.12 -7.38 3.09
N TYR A 478 -9.29 -6.82 3.99
CA TYR A 478 -8.65 -7.54 5.08
C TYR A 478 -9.17 -6.97 6.40
N GLU A 479 -10.07 -7.69 7.06
CA GLU A 479 -10.84 -7.13 8.18
C GLU A 479 -10.84 -8.02 9.42
N GLY A 480 -10.54 -7.41 10.57
CA GLY A 480 -10.70 -8.07 11.86
C GLY A 480 -9.83 -9.30 12.08
N ASN A 481 -8.67 -9.33 11.42
CA ASN A 481 -7.72 -10.43 11.51
C ASN A 481 -6.73 -10.18 12.65
N HIS A 482 -6.18 -11.26 13.21
CA HIS A 482 -5.06 -11.23 14.12
C HIS A 482 -3.84 -11.89 13.48
N LEU A 483 -2.81 -11.10 13.20
CA LEU A 483 -1.55 -11.56 12.63
C LEU A 483 -0.45 -11.45 13.67
N HIS A 484 0.15 -12.60 14.05
CA HIS A 484 1.14 -12.59 15.11
C HIS A 484 2.20 -13.68 14.97
N SER A 485 3.36 -13.44 15.56
CA SER A 485 4.52 -14.34 15.62
C SER A 485 5.03 -14.79 14.25
N SER A 486 4.67 -14.09 13.17
CA SER A 486 5.15 -14.37 11.82
C SER A 486 6.48 -13.66 11.56
N GLY A 487 7.19 -14.11 10.54
CA GLY A 487 8.54 -13.68 10.20
C GLY A 487 9.57 -14.82 10.36
N VAL A 488 10.79 -14.56 9.88
CA VAL A 488 11.92 -15.50 9.96
C VAL A 488 13.10 -14.80 10.63
N THR A 489 13.68 -15.44 11.65
CA THR A 489 14.82 -14.90 12.39
C THR A 489 15.96 -14.52 11.45
N GLY A 490 16.49 -13.30 11.61
CA GLY A 490 17.57 -12.74 10.79
C GLY A 490 17.12 -12.12 9.47
N SER A 491 15.95 -12.42 8.96
CA SER A 491 15.47 -11.90 7.66
C SER A 491 14.64 -10.63 7.80
N ALA A 492 14.86 -9.68 6.88
CA ALA A 492 14.07 -8.47 6.72
C ALA A 492 13.03 -8.58 5.59
N SER A 493 12.99 -9.71 4.87
CA SER A 493 12.15 -9.88 3.68
C SER A 493 10.78 -10.49 3.96
N PHE A 494 10.51 -10.89 5.22
CA PHE A 494 9.27 -11.54 5.60
C PHE A 494 8.53 -10.71 6.63
N HIS A 495 7.24 -10.49 6.42
CA HIS A 495 6.43 -9.51 7.12
C HIS A 495 5.22 -10.16 7.79
N GLN A 496 4.62 -9.52 8.79
CA GLN A 496 3.35 -9.99 9.31
C GLN A 496 2.26 -9.81 8.26
N PHE A 497 2.22 -8.65 7.61
CA PHE A 497 1.28 -8.35 6.56
C PHE A 497 2.02 -7.74 5.38
N TYR A 498 1.94 -8.35 4.21
CA TYR A 498 2.54 -7.88 2.99
C TYR A 498 1.52 -7.97 1.86
N VAL A 499 1.12 -6.84 1.31
CA VAL A 499 0.08 -6.78 0.29
C VAL A 499 0.50 -5.93 -0.89
N GLN A 500 -0.01 -6.31 -2.05
CA GLN A 500 0.16 -5.65 -3.31
C GLN A 500 -1.10 -5.84 -4.15
N GLY A 501 -1.81 -4.77 -4.43
CA GLY A 501 -3.07 -4.82 -5.16
C GLY A 501 -3.70 -3.44 -5.35
N TRP A 502 -4.93 -3.41 -5.83
CA TRP A 502 -5.69 -2.20 -6.11
C TRP A 502 -6.91 -2.10 -5.22
N ASN A 503 -7.23 -0.87 -4.76
CA ASN A 503 -8.41 -0.65 -3.94
C ASN A 503 -8.43 -1.58 -2.71
N GLU A 504 -7.37 -1.57 -1.94
CA GLU A 504 -7.24 -2.42 -0.76
C GLU A 504 -7.74 -1.70 0.48
N VAL A 505 -8.56 -2.38 1.27
CA VAL A 505 -9.05 -1.90 2.56
C VAL A 505 -8.53 -2.82 3.66
N ILE A 506 -7.76 -2.25 4.58
CA ILE A 506 -7.15 -2.93 5.72
C ILE A 506 -7.72 -2.30 6.99
N GLN A 507 -8.65 -3.00 7.67
CA GLN A 507 -9.35 -2.42 8.81
C GLN A 507 -9.62 -3.41 9.94
N PHE A 508 -9.66 -2.89 11.18
CA PHE A 508 -9.97 -3.64 12.40
C PHE A 508 -9.04 -4.84 12.64
N ASN A 509 -7.81 -4.82 12.13
CA ASN A 509 -6.84 -5.88 12.35
C ASN A 509 -6.00 -5.60 13.59
N ILE A 510 -5.56 -6.67 14.25
CA ILE A 510 -4.48 -6.65 15.23
C ILE A 510 -3.25 -7.30 14.60
N ILE A 511 -2.16 -6.56 14.56
CA ILE A 511 -0.89 -7.00 13.99
C ILE A 511 0.15 -6.79 15.08
N ASP A 512 0.49 -7.84 15.83
CA ASP A 512 1.34 -7.72 16.99
C ASP A 512 2.29 -8.93 17.15
N GLU A 513 3.05 -8.95 18.26
CA GLU A 513 3.91 -10.07 18.64
C GLU A 513 4.79 -10.61 17.49
N TYR A 514 5.63 -9.76 16.92
CA TYR A 514 6.53 -10.17 15.85
C TYR A 514 7.46 -11.31 16.26
N GLN A 515 7.82 -12.20 15.32
CA GLN A 515 8.74 -13.29 15.58
C GLN A 515 10.07 -12.76 16.14
N VAL A 516 10.51 -13.31 17.28
CA VAL A 516 11.77 -12.91 17.93
C VAL A 516 12.95 -13.07 16.98
N GLY A 517 13.71 -11.99 16.80
CA GLY A 517 14.88 -11.94 15.94
C GLY A 517 14.59 -11.78 14.45
N ALA A 518 13.35 -11.76 14.01
CA ALA A 518 13.01 -11.34 12.65
C ALA A 518 13.14 -9.81 12.50
N ARG A 519 13.25 -9.33 11.26
CA ARG A 519 13.55 -7.92 10.95
C ARG A 519 12.60 -7.32 9.91
N GLY A 520 11.49 -7.97 9.58
CA GLY A 520 10.51 -7.44 8.64
C GLY A 520 9.63 -6.34 9.26
N SER A 521 8.67 -5.87 8.49
CA SER A 521 7.69 -4.86 8.92
C SER A 521 6.42 -5.51 9.46
N ASN A 522 5.69 -4.83 10.34
CA ASN A 522 4.35 -5.25 10.71
C ASN A 522 3.42 -5.21 9.48
N PHE A 523 3.48 -4.12 8.74
CA PHE A 523 2.75 -3.99 7.48
C PHE A 523 3.69 -3.51 6.38
N LYS A 524 3.68 -4.18 5.24
CA LYS A 524 4.31 -3.74 4.01
C LYS A 524 3.26 -3.66 2.92
N GLY A 525 3.03 -2.45 2.42
CA GLY A 525 2.08 -2.13 1.37
C GLY A 525 2.79 -1.75 0.08
N ARG A 526 2.34 -2.34 -1.02
CA ARG A 526 2.72 -2.02 -2.39
C ARG A 526 1.50 -1.82 -3.27
N GLY A 527 0.35 -1.72 -2.64
CA GLY A 527 -0.92 -1.47 -3.31
C GLY A 527 -1.25 0.01 -3.42
N PHE A 528 -2.32 0.33 -4.13
CA PHE A 528 -2.87 1.68 -4.20
C PHE A 528 -4.25 1.74 -4.89
N PRO A 529 -5.10 2.65 -4.45
CA PRO A 529 -4.99 3.26 -3.14
C PRO A 529 -5.11 2.20 -2.05
N GLU A 530 -4.37 2.40 -0.97
CA GLU A 530 -4.53 1.62 0.25
C GLU A 530 -5.28 2.45 1.30
N VAL A 531 -6.34 1.88 1.89
CA VAL A 531 -7.06 2.45 3.02
C VAL A 531 -6.75 1.63 4.26
N ILE A 532 -5.83 2.13 5.09
CA ILE A 532 -5.36 1.48 6.31
C ILE A 532 -5.98 2.22 7.49
N ARG A 533 -7.03 1.64 8.09
CA ARG A 533 -7.80 2.34 9.12
C ARG A 533 -8.23 1.43 10.25
N TYR A 534 -8.33 2.01 11.44
CA TYR A 534 -8.84 1.31 12.62
C TYR A 534 -8.11 -0.01 12.92
N ASN A 535 -6.78 -0.04 12.73
CA ASN A 535 -5.97 -1.19 13.09
C ASN A 535 -5.22 -0.93 14.38
N HIS A 536 -4.87 -2.01 15.07
CA HIS A 536 -3.90 -1.99 16.16
C HIS A 536 -2.61 -2.64 15.70
N PHE A 537 -1.54 -1.86 15.68
CA PHE A 537 -0.20 -2.33 15.40
C PHE A 537 0.57 -2.41 16.73
N GLY A 538 0.92 -3.62 17.15
CA GLY A 538 1.80 -3.87 18.28
C GLY A 538 3.27 -3.76 17.92
N ASP A 539 4.14 -4.34 18.74
CA ASP A 539 5.57 -4.30 18.52
C ASP A 539 5.97 -4.82 17.13
N GLY A 540 6.65 -3.98 16.37
CA GLY A 540 7.25 -4.32 15.08
C GLY A 540 8.74 -4.59 15.20
N ALA A 541 9.30 -5.39 14.30
CA ALA A 541 10.72 -5.70 14.32
C ALA A 541 11.59 -4.57 13.73
N LEU A 542 11.19 -4.00 12.59
CA LEU A 542 11.95 -2.95 11.90
C LEU A 542 11.10 -1.71 11.64
N ARG A 543 9.94 -1.87 10.98
CA ARG A 543 9.03 -0.79 10.64
C ARG A 543 7.62 -1.14 11.05
N GLN A 544 6.84 -0.16 11.44
CA GLN A 544 5.41 -0.35 11.65
C GLN A 544 4.67 -0.38 10.33
N LEU A 545 4.91 0.63 9.49
CA LEU A 545 4.36 0.73 8.15
C LEU A 545 5.48 0.95 7.14
N ASP A 546 5.46 0.21 6.06
CA ASP A 546 6.42 0.23 4.98
C ASP A 546 5.65 0.33 3.66
N LEU A 547 5.22 1.54 3.30
CA LEU A 547 4.44 1.82 2.11
C LEU A 547 5.41 2.20 1.00
N VAL A 548 5.65 1.26 0.10
CA VAL A 548 6.70 1.38 -0.91
C VAL A 548 6.15 1.19 -2.32
N ASP A 549 7.00 1.46 -3.28
CA ASP A 549 6.74 1.26 -4.70
C ASP A 549 6.31 -0.17 -5.03
N ILE A 550 5.71 -0.30 -6.18
CA ILE A 550 5.28 -1.58 -6.72
C ILE A 550 6.49 -2.39 -7.16
N GLU A 551 6.53 -3.69 -6.83
CA GLU A 551 7.68 -4.55 -7.12
C GLU A 551 7.57 -5.24 -8.49
N ASP A 552 6.37 -5.54 -8.92
CA ASP A 552 6.13 -6.34 -10.11
C ASP A 552 5.83 -5.51 -11.35
N ALA A 553 6.61 -5.73 -12.41
CA ALA A 553 6.51 -5.05 -13.69
C ALA A 553 5.10 -5.02 -14.33
N TYR A 554 4.20 -5.89 -13.91
CA TYR A 554 2.83 -5.92 -14.42
C TYR A 554 1.90 -4.88 -13.79
N HIS A 555 2.06 -4.55 -12.51
CA HIS A 555 1.42 -3.37 -11.92
C HIS A 555 1.89 -2.10 -12.62
N TYR A 556 3.19 -2.02 -12.85
CA TYR A 556 3.80 -0.95 -13.61
C TYR A 556 3.20 -0.72 -14.96
N THR A 557 3.00 -1.80 -15.69
CA THR A 557 2.43 -1.78 -17.02
C THR A 557 1.09 -1.09 -17.06
N ILE A 558 0.31 -1.30 -16.03
CA ILE A 558 -1.02 -0.72 -15.97
C ILE A 558 -0.93 0.72 -15.44
N PHE A 559 -0.04 0.97 -14.48
CA PHE A 559 -0.10 2.18 -13.68
C PHE A 559 0.88 3.26 -14.10
N GLU A 560 2.12 2.94 -14.37
CA GLU A 560 3.13 3.94 -14.68
C GLU A 560 3.79 3.76 -16.04
N GLY A 561 3.38 2.74 -16.79
CA GLY A 561 3.91 2.49 -18.11
C GLY A 561 5.38 2.12 -18.11
N ASN A 562 5.83 1.34 -17.11
CA ASN A 562 7.19 0.81 -17.13
C ASN A 562 7.39 -0.05 -18.37
N LEU A 563 8.37 0.35 -19.15
CA LEU A 563 8.51 -0.03 -20.54
C LEU A 563 9.34 -1.29 -20.75
N ASP A 564 9.96 -1.84 -19.69
CA ASP A 564 11.00 -2.85 -19.89
C ASP A 564 10.58 -4.31 -19.90
N GLY A 565 9.36 -4.65 -19.78
CA GLY A 565 9.00 -6.08 -19.88
C GLY A 565 7.50 -6.32 -19.74
N GLY A 566 6.92 -5.78 -18.71
CA GLY A 566 5.52 -5.95 -18.41
C GLY A 566 4.61 -5.18 -19.38
N ALA A 567 4.91 -3.91 -19.66
CA ALA A 567 4.13 -3.10 -20.60
C ALA A 567 4.12 -3.68 -22.02
N ARG A 568 5.24 -4.24 -22.47
CA ARG A 568 5.31 -4.92 -23.75
C ARG A 568 4.45 -6.17 -23.79
N SER A 569 4.41 -6.91 -22.70
CA SER A 569 3.56 -8.11 -22.61
C SER A 569 2.08 -7.72 -22.59
N TYR A 570 1.72 -6.68 -21.83
CA TYR A 570 0.35 -6.17 -21.80
C TYR A 570 -0.06 -5.58 -23.15
N HIS A 571 0.80 -4.80 -23.79
CA HIS A 571 0.58 -4.27 -25.14
C HIS A 571 0.53 -5.35 -26.23
N ALA A 572 1.28 -6.42 -26.09
CA ALA A 572 1.16 -7.56 -26.99
C ALA A 572 -0.19 -8.25 -26.88
N LEU A 573 -0.80 -8.18 -25.70
CA LEU A 573 -2.11 -8.77 -25.43
C LEU A 573 -3.27 -7.82 -25.78
N TYR A 574 -3.06 -6.51 -25.59
CA TYR A 574 -4.05 -5.44 -25.78
C TYR A 574 -3.41 -4.28 -26.52
N PRO A 575 -3.14 -4.42 -27.83
CA PRO A 575 -2.45 -3.38 -28.57
C PRO A 575 -3.27 -2.10 -28.60
N ALA A 576 -2.71 -1.04 -27.99
CA ALA A 576 -3.05 0.38 -28.14
C ALA A 576 -4.56 0.70 -28.28
N ASP A 577 -5.42 0.01 -27.55
CA ASP A 577 -6.83 0.34 -27.51
C ASP A 577 -7.13 1.49 -26.53
N GLN A 578 -8.29 2.07 -26.66
CA GLN A 578 -8.76 3.17 -25.81
C GLN A 578 -8.85 2.75 -24.35
N TYR A 579 -9.22 1.50 -24.10
CA TYR A 579 -9.38 0.98 -22.75
C TYR A 579 -8.05 0.95 -21.98
N THR A 580 -6.96 0.53 -22.61
CA THR A 580 -5.63 0.52 -21.98
C THR A 580 -5.16 1.92 -21.62
N ALA A 581 -5.40 2.90 -22.49
CA ALA A 581 -5.05 4.30 -22.24
C ALA A 581 -5.90 4.89 -21.11
N ASP A 582 -7.19 4.58 -21.09
CA ASP A 582 -8.13 5.05 -20.07
C ASP A 582 -7.81 4.41 -18.70
N LEU A 583 -7.48 3.12 -18.69
CA LEU A 583 -7.08 2.42 -17.49
C LEU A 583 -5.78 2.99 -16.91
N LEU A 584 -4.80 3.23 -17.77
CA LEU A 584 -3.53 3.81 -17.36
C LEU A 584 -3.73 5.21 -16.76
N ALA A 585 -4.54 6.05 -17.37
CA ALA A 585 -4.81 7.39 -16.86
C ALA A 585 -5.56 7.35 -15.51
N ALA A 586 -6.55 6.47 -15.37
CA ALA A 586 -7.30 6.30 -14.13
C ALA A 586 -6.41 5.77 -13.00
N ALA A 587 -5.52 4.86 -13.34
CA ALA A 587 -4.63 4.23 -12.39
C ALA A 587 -3.56 5.18 -11.85
N VAL A 588 -2.98 6.01 -12.70
CA VAL A 588 -2.05 7.07 -12.28
C VAL A 588 -2.70 7.98 -11.23
N GLU A 589 -3.97 8.35 -11.41
CA GLU A 589 -4.70 9.13 -10.40
C GLU A 589 -4.97 8.35 -9.11
N ALA A 590 -5.31 7.09 -9.18
CA ALA A 590 -5.52 6.27 -8.00
C ALA A 590 -4.24 6.11 -7.18
N HIS A 591 -3.09 5.99 -7.85
CA HIS A 591 -1.77 5.90 -7.23
C HIS A 591 -1.40 7.14 -6.39
N HIS A 592 -2.07 8.26 -6.60
CA HIS A 592 -1.79 9.50 -5.90
C HIS A 592 -2.45 9.66 -4.53
N ALA A 593 -3.02 8.60 -3.94
CA ALA A 593 -3.64 8.73 -2.64
C ALA A 593 -3.61 7.43 -1.82
N ASP A 594 -2.97 7.50 -0.65
CA ASP A 594 -3.06 6.48 0.39
C ASP A 594 -3.60 7.10 1.67
N TYR A 595 -4.34 6.31 2.44
CA TYR A 595 -5.04 6.78 3.60
C TYR A 595 -4.70 5.94 4.84
N VAL A 596 -4.10 6.57 5.84
CA VAL A 596 -3.76 5.93 7.12
C VAL A 596 -4.41 6.73 8.24
N TYR A 597 -5.49 6.21 8.82
CA TYR A 597 -6.20 6.94 9.84
C TYR A 597 -6.91 6.06 10.88
N GLY A 598 -7.08 6.62 12.08
CA GLY A 598 -7.78 5.94 13.15
C GLY A 598 -7.05 4.71 13.69
N ASN A 599 -5.76 4.56 13.45
CA ASN A 599 -4.96 3.42 13.89
C ASN A 599 -4.28 3.70 15.24
N THR A 600 -4.05 2.64 16.01
CA THR A 600 -3.21 2.66 17.21
C THR A 600 -1.92 1.89 16.97
N PHE A 601 -0.80 2.45 17.48
CA PHE A 601 0.54 1.87 17.28
C PHE A 601 1.28 1.81 18.60
N VAL A 602 1.87 0.65 18.89
CA VAL A 602 2.82 0.47 19.98
C VAL A 602 4.16 0.09 19.40
N ASN A 603 5.22 0.72 19.86
CA ASN A 603 6.57 0.32 19.52
C ASN A 603 7.43 0.23 20.79
N SER A 604 8.00 -0.93 21.05
CA SER A 604 8.86 -1.16 22.20
C SER A 604 10.23 -1.74 21.84
N THR A 605 10.47 -2.08 20.60
CA THR A 605 11.64 -2.86 20.16
C THR A 605 12.61 -2.11 19.27
N SER A 606 12.14 -1.17 18.47
CA SER A 606 12.96 -0.39 17.55
C SER A 606 12.41 1.02 17.40
N MET A 607 13.00 1.84 16.53
CA MET A 607 12.40 3.11 16.16
C MET A 607 11.04 2.88 15.51
N PHE A 608 10.07 3.73 15.84
CA PHE A 608 8.88 3.81 15.01
C PHE A 608 9.27 4.36 13.64
N VAL A 609 9.06 3.57 12.61
CA VAL A 609 9.33 3.97 11.23
C VAL A 609 8.04 3.87 10.43
N MET A 610 7.66 5.01 9.87
CA MET A 610 6.71 5.14 8.79
C MET A 610 7.51 5.41 7.51
N HIS A 611 7.61 4.44 6.64
CA HIS A 611 8.28 4.58 5.36
C HIS A 611 7.26 4.80 4.25
N TYR A 612 7.47 5.85 3.45
CA TYR A 612 6.65 6.17 2.29
C TYR A 612 7.56 6.59 1.15
N SER A 613 8.00 5.65 0.34
CA SER A 613 8.92 5.90 -0.76
C SER A 613 9.15 4.62 -1.58
N THR A 614 10.34 4.49 -2.19
CA THR A 614 10.78 3.32 -2.93
C THR A 614 11.77 2.47 -2.13
N ASP A 615 11.80 1.18 -2.34
CA ASP A 615 12.83 0.27 -1.80
C ASP A 615 13.65 -0.44 -2.89
N HIS A 616 13.34 -0.27 -4.17
CA HIS A 616 14.05 -0.87 -5.29
C HIS A 616 15.12 0.02 -5.94
N GLY A 617 14.98 1.31 -5.82
CA GLY A 617 15.93 2.28 -6.40
C GLY A 617 15.83 2.44 -7.91
N PHE A 618 14.72 2.03 -8.52
CA PHE A 618 14.37 2.37 -9.88
C PHE A 618 13.56 3.68 -9.87
N LEU A 619 13.94 4.60 -10.73
CA LEU A 619 13.43 5.97 -10.74
C LEU A 619 11.99 6.11 -11.21
N GLU A 620 11.53 5.09 -11.89
CA GLU A 620 10.18 5.05 -12.48
C GLU A 620 9.18 4.41 -11.51
N ASP A 621 9.67 3.94 -10.36
CA ASP A 621 8.97 3.09 -9.43
C ASP A 621 8.64 3.83 -8.12
N ASP A 622 8.92 5.13 -8.05
CA ASP A 622 8.70 5.89 -6.83
C ASP A 622 7.22 5.94 -6.46
N ARG A 623 6.92 5.64 -5.20
CA ARG A 623 5.58 5.88 -4.66
C ARG A 623 5.33 7.37 -4.59
N LEU A 624 4.60 7.87 -5.56
CA LEU A 624 4.25 9.26 -5.71
C LEU A 624 2.92 9.57 -4.99
N GLY A 625 2.49 10.81 -5.05
CA GLY A 625 1.18 11.21 -4.56
C GLY A 625 1.15 11.61 -3.09
N THR A 626 -0.02 11.50 -2.46
CA THR A 626 -0.26 12.02 -1.12
C THR A 626 -0.61 10.90 -0.14
N LEU A 627 0.17 10.81 0.93
CA LEU A 627 -0.19 10.05 2.12
C LEU A 627 -1.03 10.95 3.03
N TRP A 628 -2.28 10.57 3.22
CA TRP A 628 -3.20 11.19 4.17
C TRP A 628 -3.12 10.47 5.50
N PHE A 629 -2.45 11.10 6.47
CA PHE A 629 -2.09 10.50 7.74
C PHE A 629 -2.71 11.26 8.90
N TYR A 630 -3.85 10.77 9.45
CA TYR A 630 -4.60 11.55 10.41
C TYR A 630 -5.32 10.70 11.46
N ASN A 631 -5.55 11.33 12.62
CA ASN A 631 -6.24 10.70 13.74
C ASN A 631 -5.64 9.35 14.17
N ASN A 632 -4.32 9.18 14.10
CA ASN A 632 -3.64 8.00 14.62
C ASN A 632 -3.10 8.27 16.04
N SER A 633 -2.94 7.22 16.83
CA SER A 633 -2.36 7.27 18.17
C SER A 633 -1.10 6.41 18.25
N PHE A 634 -0.01 7.00 18.73
CA PHE A 634 1.31 6.35 18.83
C PHE A 634 1.78 6.32 20.27
N TYR A 635 2.23 5.16 20.70
CA TYR A 635 2.95 4.98 21.94
C TYR A 635 4.30 4.32 21.67
N GLU A 636 5.37 5.05 21.93
CA GLU A 636 6.72 4.53 21.81
C GLU A 636 7.38 4.38 23.20
N GLN A 637 7.78 3.15 23.52
CA GLN A 637 8.47 2.81 24.76
C GLN A 637 9.97 3.04 24.61
N ALA A 638 10.45 4.19 25.04
CA ALA A 638 11.84 4.63 24.88
C ALA A 638 12.92 3.68 25.40
N MET A 639 12.60 2.84 26.36
CA MET A 639 13.55 1.88 26.92
C MET A 639 14.06 0.85 25.90
N LYS A 640 13.35 0.63 24.81
CA LYS A 640 13.68 -0.33 23.76
C LYS A 640 13.99 0.35 22.41
N SER A 641 13.45 1.52 22.17
CA SER A 641 13.46 2.19 20.88
C SER A 641 14.47 3.33 20.72
N ASN A 642 15.22 3.71 21.71
CA ASN A 642 16.02 4.94 21.75
C ASN A 642 15.21 6.25 21.70
N GLY A 643 13.88 6.19 21.79
CA GLY A 643 13.01 7.35 21.86
C GLY A 643 12.92 8.11 20.54
N TRP A 644 12.82 7.42 19.41
CA TRP A 644 12.79 8.04 18.09
C TRP A 644 11.51 7.71 17.35
N PHE A 645 10.87 8.74 16.83
CA PHE A 645 9.81 8.63 15.85
C PHE A 645 10.33 9.10 14.49
N LEU A 646 10.22 8.26 13.46
CA LEU A 646 10.77 8.52 12.15
C LEU A 646 9.69 8.40 11.05
N PHE A 647 9.50 9.51 10.31
CA PHE A 647 8.96 9.46 8.98
C PHE A 647 10.13 9.36 7.98
N ASP A 648 10.16 8.29 7.21
CA ASP A 648 11.20 8.05 6.23
C ASP A 648 10.61 8.09 4.82
N THR A 649 11.05 9.06 4.04
CA THR A 649 10.69 9.18 2.62
C THR A 649 11.91 9.01 1.74
N SER A 650 13.03 8.52 2.31
CA SER A 650 14.22 8.20 1.53
C SER A 650 14.11 6.84 0.88
N GLY A 651 14.57 6.72 -0.34
CA GLY A 651 14.69 5.43 -1.01
C GLY A 651 15.62 4.48 -0.26
N GLY A 652 15.10 3.36 0.22
CA GLY A 652 15.82 2.39 1.04
C GLY A 652 16.68 1.40 0.27
N GLY A 653 16.77 1.50 -1.01
CA GLY A 653 17.59 0.63 -1.85
C GLY A 653 19.04 1.08 -1.95
N GLY A 654 20.01 0.22 -1.72
CA GLY A 654 21.45 0.48 -1.75
C GLY A 654 22.05 0.96 -3.07
N GLY A 655 21.37 1.76 -3.83
CA GLY A 655 21.74 2.27 -5.13
C GLY A 655 21.55 3.76 -5.30
N GLY A 656 22.13 4.56 -4.47
CA GLY A 656 22.38 5.99 -4.75
C GLY A 656 21.13 6.82 -5.14
N ASN A 657 20.97 7.88 -4.47
CA ASN A 657 20.04 9.02 -4.63
C ASN A 657 19.77 9.48 -6.07
N ASN A 658 19.12 8.66 -6.85
CA ASN A 658 18.77 8.98 -8.24
C ASN A 658 17.31 9.32 -8.41
N PHE A 659 16.68 9.93 -7.40
CA PHE A 659 15.34 10.47 -7.59
C PHE A 659 15.35 11.45 -8.75
N ARG A 660 14.69 11.13 -9.80
CA ARG A 660 14.27 12.14 -10.75
C ARG A 660 13.14 12.91 -10.08
N GLU A 661 13.32 14.20 -9.95
CA GLU A 661 12.36 15.13 -9.38
C GLU A 661 11.14 15.29 -10.30
N ILE A 662 10.40 14.19 -10.53
CA ILE A 662 9.29 14.21 -11.45
C ILE A 662 8.05 14.74 -10.74
N GLU A 663 7.74 14.13 -9.66
CA GLU A 663 6.66 14.51 -8.76
C GLU A 663 7.06 14.02 -7.37
N TRP A 664 6.71 14.78 -6.35
CA TRP A 664 7.25 14.53 -5.05
C TRP A 664 6.16 14.00 -4.13
N PRO A 665 6.39 12.91 -3.38
CA PRO A 665 5.40 12.40 -2.46
C PRO A 665 5.06 13.50 -1.45
N GLN A 666 3.78 13.61 -1.15
CA GLN A 666 3.27 14.51 -0.15
C GLN A 666 2.83 13.72 1.06
N ILE A 667 3.05 14.25 2.24
CA ILE A 667 2.52 13.67 3.46
C ILE A 667 1.71 14.74 4.18
N GLN A 668 0.44 14.47 4.40
CA GLN A 668 -0.49 15.34 5.12
C GLN A 668 -0.78 14.75 6.49
N VAL A 669 -0.36 15.42 7.54
CA VAL A 669 -0.40 14.90 8.92
C VAL A 669 -1.29 15.78 9.80
N LEU A 670 -2.39 15.23 10.33
CA LEU A 670 -3.38 16.00 11.07
C LEU A 670 -3.99 15.19 12.23
N ASN A 671 -4.22 15.83 13.37
CA ASN A 671 -4.93 15.23 14.51
C ASN A 671 -4.32 13.92 15.04
N ASN A 672 -3.05 13.66 14.83
CA ASN A 672 -2.41 12.50 15.43
C ASN A 672 -1.95 12.82 16.85
N VAL A 673 -1.83 11.79 17.68
CA VAL A 673 -1.19 11.88 18.99
C VAL A 673 0.03 10.97 19.03
N ILE A 674 1.17 11.53 19.46
CA ILE A 674 2.45 10.84 19.52
C ILE A 674 2.98 11.00 20.95
N TRP A 675 3.13 9.92 21.66
CA TRP A 675 3.72 9.88 22.98
C TRP A 675 4.90 8.94 23.03
N MET A 676 6.02 9.44 23.55
CA MET A 676 7.25 8.68 23.75
C MET A 676 7.63 8.68 25.22
N ASP A 677 7.93 7.52 25.81
CA ASP A 677 8.54 7.39 27.12
C ASP A 677 10.04 7.71 27.07
N ALA A 678 10.37 8.90 26.65
CA ALA A 678 11.77 9.30 26.56
C ALA A 678 12.33 9.63 27.95
N PRO A 679 13.54 9.15 28.29
CA PRO A 679 14.14 9.43 29.60
C PRO A 679 14.55 10.91 29.76
N THR A 680 14.78 11.63 28.67
CA THR A 680 15.19 13.04 28.70
C THR A 680 14.45 13.90 27.69
N THR A 681 14.70 13.71 26.39
CA THR A 681 14.11 14.52 25.33
C THR A 681 13.58 13.59 24.25
N PRO A 682 12.27 13.60 23.96
CA PRO A 682 11.71 12.89 22.83
C PRO A 682 12.29 13.44 21.54
N ASN A 683 12.76 12.57 20.66
CA ASN A 683 13.31 12.97 19.41
C ASN A 683 12.42 12.55 18.25
N PHE A 684 12.06 13.52 17.42
CA PHE A 684 11.34 13.30 16.20
C PHE A 684 12.26 13.45 15.00
N TYR A 685 12.23 12.48 14.14
CA TYR A 685 13.03 12.49 12.94
C TYR A 685 12.17 12.50 11.71
N TRP A 686 12.65 13.26 10.77
CA TRP A 686 12.14 13.29 9.43
C TRP A 686 13.32 13.03 8.49
N ASN A 687 13.40 11.83 7.96
CA ASN A 687 14.40 11.52 6.96
C ASN A 687 13.85 11.86 5.58
N VAL A 688 14.00 13.11 5.20
CA VAL A 688 13.52 13.60 3.93
C VAL A 688 14.72 13.90 3.06
N LEU A 689 15.13 12.95 2.23
CA LEU A 689 16.20 13.21 1.28
C LEU A 689 15.70 13.98 0.04
N THR A 690 14.45 13.85 -0.28
CA THR A 690 13.96 14.33 -1.56
C THR A 690 12.56 14.88 -1.55
N THR A 691 11.94 15.12 -0.45
CA THR A 691 10.58 15.47 -0.47
C THR A 691 10.21 16.80 -0.21
N GLN A 692 9.21 17.07 -0.45
CA GLN A 692 8.66 17.98 -0.72
C GLN A 692 7.58 18.68 -0.19
N PHE A 693 6.47 18.34 -0.05
CA PHE A 693 5.40 19.05 0.53
C PHE A 693 4.79 18.26 1.69
N THR A 694 4.78 18.91 2.85
CA THR A 694 4.21 18.28 4.03
C THR A 694 3.40 19.35 4.75
N SER A 695 2.17 19.05 5.04
CA SER A 695 1.33 19.86 5.90
C SER A 695 1.20 19.15 7.25
N PHE A 696 1.56 19.86 8.32
CA PHE A 696 1.30 19.41 9.69
C PHE A 696 0.21 20.26 10.29
N GLY A 697 -0.98 19.71 10.38
CA GLY A 697 -2.04 20.28 11.15
C GLY A 697 -1.90 20.01 12.63
N LYS A 698 -2.95 20.18 13.39
CA LYS A 698 -2.95 20.06 14.84
C LYS A 698 -2.67 18.62 15.30
N ASN A 699 -1.45 18.37 15.77
CA ASN A 699 -1.04 17.08 16.32
C ASN A 699 -0.60 17.26 17.76
N ALA A 700 -0.90 16.29 18.64
CA ALA A 700 -0.42 16.28 20.03
C ALA A 700 0.89 15.50 20.12
N ILE A 701 1.91 16.09 20.76
CA ILE A 701 3.23 15.49 20.95
C ILE A 701 3.76 15.76 22.35
N ASN A 702 4.78 15.01 22.80
CA ASN A 702 5.44 15.26 24.07
C ASN A 702 5.90 16.73 24.18
N ALA A 703 5.66 17.35 25.34
CA ALA A 703 6.32 18.61 25.66
C ALA A 703 7.84 18.43 25.75
N GLY A 704 8.59 19.43 25.31
CA GLY A 704 10.05 19.34 25.29
C GLY A 704 10.64 18.45 24.20
N TRP A 705 9.86 18.10 23.20
CA TRP A 705 10.37 17.38 22.03
C TRP A 705 11.51 18.13 21.38
N GLY A 706 12.48 17.39 20.91
CA GLY A 706 13.70 17.93 20.27
C GLY A 706 13.90 17.35 18.88
N THR A 707 14.86 17.96 18.20
CA THR A 707 15.38 17.47 16.93
C THR A 707 16.69 16.77 17.20
N GLY A 708 16.72 15.46 17.00
CA GLY A 708 17.97 14.70 17.14
C GLY A 708 18.78 14.64 15.84
N SER A 709 19.96 14.06 15.87
CA SER A 709 20.72 13.72 14.68
C SER A 709 20.75 12.20 14.50
N PHE A 710 20.31 11.71 13.35
CA PHE A 710 20.40 10.30 13.01
C PHE A 710 21.86 9.92 12.70
N ALA A 711 22.36 8.79 13.20
CA ALA A 711 23.74 8.33 13.02
C ALA A 711 24.05 7.88 11.58
N GLY A 712 23.71 8.64 10.61
CA GLY A 712 23.95 8.40 9.18
C GLY A 712 24.04 9.69 8.38
N GLY A 713 23.98 10.84 9.07
CA GLY A 713 24.07 12.16 8.43
C GLY A 713 22.76 12.68 7.87
N ALA A 714 21.66 11.96 7.96
CA ALA A 714 20.34 12.49 7.69
C ALA A 714 20.03 13.54 8.75
N LYS A 715 19.71 14.72 8.32
CA LYS A 715 19.37 15.83 9.19
C LYS A 715 17.88 15.83 9.43
N THR A 716 17.56 15.98 10.65
CA THR A 716 16.31 15.57 11.19
C THR A 716 15.69 16.67 11.99
N GLY A 717 14.41 16.70 12.00
CA GLY A 717 13.65 17.59 12.81
C GLY A 717 12.46 18.15 12.05
N TRP A 718 11.43 18.42 12.78
CA TRP A 718 10.29 19.21 12.31
C TRP A 718 10.71 20.61 11.87
N SER A 719 11.95 21.00 12.18
CA SER A 719 12.61 22.21 11.74
C SER A 719 13.67 21.91 10.71
N ALA A 720 13.38 22.20 9.47
CA ALA A 720 14.31 22.79 8.54
C ALA A 720 15.72 22.15 8.39
N ASN A 721 15.83 20.93 7.92
CA ASN A 721 16.92 20.60 7.02
C ASN A 721 16.37 19.75 5.88
N VAL A 722 15.52 20.33 5.24
CA VAL A 722 14.96 20.01 3.96
C VAL A 722 16.10 20.11 2.98
N SER A 723 16.31 19.10 2.15
CA SER A 723 17.14 19.14 0.97
C SER A 723 16.97 20.50 0.27
N PRO A 724 17.97 21.09 -0.38
CA PRO A 724 17.78 22.31 -1.15
C PRO A 724 16.69 22.23 -2.21
N HIS A 725 16.26 21.04 -2.54
CA HIS A 725 15.12 20.77 -3.36
C HIS A 725 13.84 20.64 -2.55
N ALA A 726 13.94 20.40 -1.28
CA ALA A 726 12.80 20.47 -0.42
C ALA A 726 12.36 21.91 -0.39
N TYR A 727 11.19 22.11 -0.72
CA TYR A 727 10.33 23.23 -0.58
C TYR A 727 10.88 24.35 0.32
N GLN A 728 11.85 25.10 -0.21
CA GLN A 728 12.52 26.16 0.56
C GLN A 728 11.56 27.26 1.01
N GLY A 729 10.51 27.49 0.26
CA GLY A 729 9.47 28.47 0.65
C GLY A 729 8.58 27.95 1.76
N ALA A 730 8.31 26.66 1.81
CA ALA A 730 7.45 26.10 2.83
C ALA A 730 8.22 25.54 4.02
N SER A 731 9.49 25.19 3.87
CA SER A 731 10.26 24.73 5.02
C SER A 731 10.28 25.78 6.12
N ASN A 732 10.42 27.01 5.77
CA ASN A 732 10.34 28.08 6.75
C ASN A 732 8.93 28.55 7.04
N SER A 733 8.01 28.39 6.14
CA SER A 733 6.62 28.77 6.38
C SER A 733 5.68 27.61 6.58
N ALA A 734 5.84 26.48 5.94
CA ALA A 734 5.00 25.34 6.19
C ALA A 734 5.58 24.39 7.23
N GLY A 735 6.88 24.22 7.29
CA GLY A 735 7.52 23.65 8.47
C GLY A 735 7.19 24.48 9.70
N THR A 736 7.26 25.80 9.60
CA THR A 736 6.88 26.69 10.68
C THR A 736 5.37 26.75 10.88
N LYS A 737 4.56 26.70 9.84
CA LYS A 737 3.09 26.64 9.97
C LYS A 737 2.62 25.29 10.51
N GLY A 738 3.21 24.18 10.09
CA GLY A 738 2.92 22.88 10.64
C GLY A 738 3.33 22.77 12.10
N ILE A 739 4.50 23.22 12.46
CA ILE A 739 5.04 23.22 13.81
C ILE A 739 4.27 24.16 14.75
N SER A 740 3.80 25.30 14.25
CA SER A 740 3.00 26.22 15.07
C SER A 740 1.66 25.64 15.53
N ASN A 741 1.16 24.62 14.87
CA ASN A 741 -0.08 23.94 15.21
C ASN A 741 0.10 22.67 16.05
N LEU A 742 1.33 22.33 16.45
CA LEU A 742 1.59 21.26 17.38
C LEU A 742 1.06 21.59 18.76
N MET A 743 0.49 20.61 19.46
CA MET A 743 -0.01 20.72 20.80
C MET A 743 0.93 19.93 21.74
N PRO A 744 1.89 20.59 22.40
CA PRO A 744 2.79 19.94 23.36
C PRO A 744 2.01 19.45 24.59
N VAL A 745 2.21 18.20 24.99
CA VAL A 745 1.63 17.60 26.19
C VAL A 745 2.73 17.15 27.13
N ALA A 746 2.61 17.47 28.42
CA ALA A 746 3.62 17.21 29.45
C ALA A 746 3.51 15.82 30.09
N THR A 747 2.36 15.18 29.93
CA THR A 747 2.07 13.85 30.49
C THR A 747 1.41 13.00 29.42
N PRO A 748 1.41 11.65 29.53
CA PRO A 748 0.69 10.81 28.58
C PRO A 748 -0.72 11.34 28.34
N PRO A 749 -1.08 11.66 27.09
CA PRO A 749 -2.39 12.27 26.80
C PRO A 749 -3.51 11.24 26.64
N PHE A 750 -3.19 9.98 26.78
CA PHE A 750 -4.11 8.83 26.74
C PHE A 750 -3.61 7.73 27.69
N ASP A 751 -4.49 6.82 28.05
CA ASP A 751 -4.12 5.60 28.75
C ASP A 751 -3.25 4.70 27.88
N LEU A 752 -2.05 4.37 28.34
CA LEU A 752 -1.03 3.70 27.53
C LEU A 752 -1.36 2.25 27.17
N ALA A 753 -2.29 1.62 27.90
CA ALA A 753 -2.72 0.25 27.61
C ALA A 753 -3.94 0.19 26.68
N THR A 754 -4.82 1.17 26.77
CA THR A 754 -6.10 1.17 26.05
C THR A 754 -6.19 2.22 24.94
N PHE A 755 -5.27 3.18 24.89
CA PHE A 755 -5.29 4.35 24.02
C PHE A 755 -6.49 5.29 24.22
N LEU A 756 -7.28 5.09 25.27
CA LEU A 756 -8.38 6.00 25.57
C LEU A 756 -7.85 7.39 25.91
N PRO A 757 -8.33 8.44 25.25
CA PRO A 757 -7.78 9.79 25.39
C PRO A 757 -8.13 10.40 26.75
N HIS A 758 -7.21 11.18 27.29
CA HIS A 758 -7.50 12.08 28.39
C HIS A 758 -8.20 13.35 27.88
N SER A 759 -8.80 14.10 28.78
CA SER A 759 -9.59 15.30 28.43
C SER A 759 -8.85 16.34 27.57
N VAL A 760 -7.54 16.35 27.61
CA VAL A 760 -6.70 17.25 26.80
C VAL A 760 -6.84 17.02 25.29
N LEU A 761 -7.17 15.80 24.87
CA LEU A 761 -7.36 15.45 23.46
C LEU A 761 -8.81 15.57 23.01
N ALA A 762 -9.76 15.48 23.96
CA ALA A 762 -11.19 15.48 23.65
C ALA A 762 -11.64 16.79 23.01
N GLY A 763 -12.19 16.72 21.81
CA GLY A 763 -12.65 17.89 21.05
C GLY A 763 -11.55 18.88 20.61
N ALA A 764 -10.27 18.57 20.87
CA ALA A 764 -9.14 19.46 20.59
C ALA A 764 -8.70 19.46 19.11
N GLY A 765 -9.12 18.48 18.32
CA GLY A 765 -8.75 18.31 16.93
C GLY A 765 -9.34 19.37 15.99
N SER A 766 -8.69 19.56 14.87
CA SER A 766 -9.21 20.37 13.77
C SER A 766 -10.19 19.54 12.92
N PRO A 767 -11.19 20.17 12.29
CA PRO A 767 -11.91 19.49 11.21
C PRO A 767 -10.95 19.11 10.10
N LEU A 768 -11.27 18.06 9.35
CA LEU A 768 -10.54 17.77 8.11
C LEU A 768 -10.72 18.98 7.18
N PRO A 769 -9.65 19.48 6.55
CA PRO A 769 -9.75 20.54 5.57
C PRO A 769 -10.67 20.17 4.40
N ASP A 770 -11.30 21.16 3.77
CA ASP A 770 -12.26 20.93 2.68
C ASP A 770 -11.61 20.32 1.42
N ASP A 771 -10.31 20.53 1.25
CA ASP A 771 -9.48 19.96 0.18
C ASP A 771 -8.94 18.56 0.49
N TRP A 772 -9.21 18.02 1.69
CA TRP A 772 -8.86 16.66 2.06
C TRP A 772 -9.94 15.67 1.62
N PRO A 773 -9.57 14.39 1.43
CA PRO A 773 -10.56 13.35 1.20
C PRO A 773 -11.60 13.31 2.30
N ARG A 774 -12.86 13.11 1.93
CA ARG A 774 -13.96 13.05 2.90
C ARG A 774 -14.12 11.64 3.45
N LEU A 775 -13.09 11.17 4.16
CA LEU A 775 -13.09 9.91 4.88
C LEU A 775 -13.12 10.22 6.39
N PRO A 776 -14.30 10.39 6.98
CA PRO A 776 -14.43 10.70 8.40
C PRO A 776 -14.05 9.51 9.26
N VAL A 777 -13.42 9.76 10.41
CA VAL A 777 -13.11 8.72 11.39
C VAL A 777 -14.39 8.34 12.12
N ARG A 778 -14.98 7.21 11.78
CA ARG A 778 -16.29 6.77 12.31
C ARG A 778 -16.19 5.80 13.47
N PHE A 779 -15.08 5.07 13.54
CA PHE A 779 -14.89 3.99 14.49
C PHE A 779 -13.65 4.19 15.34
N GLU A 780 -13.61 3.41 16.41
CA GLU A 780 -12.47 3.21 17.27
C GLU A 780 -12.16 1.73 17.33
N TYR A 781 -10.90 1.42 17.30
CA TYR A 781 -10.40 0.07 17.45
C TYR A 781 -8.98 0.11 18.03
N GLY A 782 -8.73 -0.73 19.02
CA GLY A 782 -7.45 -0.74 19.71
C GLY A 782 -7.14 -2.14 20.25
N PRO A 783 -6.24 -2.25 21.24
CA PRO A 783 -5.76 -3.55 21.76
C PRO A 783 -6.85 -4.48 22.26
N SER A 784 -8.02 -3.95 22.60
CA SER A 784 -9.16 -4.74 23.08
C SER A 784 -9.91 -5.50 21.97
N ALA A 785 -9.59 -5.27 20.68
CA ALA A 785 -10.28 -5.86 19.54
C ALA A 785 -11.81 -5.60 19.50
N ILE A 786 -12.26 -4.51 20.06
CA ILE A 786 -13.68 -4.13 20.10
C ILE A 786 -13.92 -2.94 19.20
N VAL A 787 -14.77 -3.13 18.20
CA VAL A 787 -15.21 -2.05 17.31
C VAL A 787 -16.24 -1.17 18.04
N LYS A 788 -15.94 0.11 18.20
CA LYS A 788 -16.86 1.10 18.77
C LYS A 788 -17.16 2.19 17.76
N VAL A 789 -18.32 2.79 17.85
CA VAL A 789 -18.67 3.97 17.04
C VAL A 789 -18.15 5.21 17.71
N ARG A 790 -17.38 6.00 16.96
CA ARG A 790 -16.85 7.28 17.41
C ARG A 790 -17.98 8.31 17.50
N LYS A 791 -18.04 9.02 18.62
CA LYS A 791 -19.09 10.01 18.92
C LYS A 791 -18.60 11.45 18.80
N GLN A 792 -17.29 11.65 19.01
CA GLN A 792 -16.67 12.98 19.01
C GLN A 792 -15.63 13.09 17.87
N PRO A 793 -16.03 13.49 16.68
CA PRO A 793 -15.15 13.47 15.52
C PRO A 793 -13.92 14.38 15.63
N ARG A 794 -13.92 15.33 16.60
CA ARG A 794 -12.82 16.26 16.83
C ARG A 794 -11.86 15.84 17.93
N THR A 795 -11.92 14.62 18.43
CA THR A 795 -10.90 14.12 19.35
C THR A 795 -9.60 13.84 18.56
N ILE A 796 -8.47 14.28 19.08
CA ILE A 796 -7.15 13.97 18.50
C ILE A 796 -6.82 12.51 18.78
N GLY A 797 -6.26 11.80 17.80
CA GLY A 797 -5.91 10.38 17.93
C GLY A 797 -6.99 9.42 17.45
N ALA A 798 -6.71 8.13 17.59
CA ALA A 798 -7.54 7.03 17.10
C ALA A 798 -8.79 6.75 17.96
N MET A 799 -8.69 6.99 19.24
CA MET A 799 -9.72 6.67 20.25
C MET A 799 -10.35 7.94 20.82
N GLU A 800 -11.56 7.81 21.42
CA GLU A 800 -12.24 8.90 22.13
C GLU A 800 -12.69 8.52 23.55
#